data_ed10be52ff5e3d483bf064d9ae84105b
#
_entry.id   ed10be52ff5e3d483bf064d9ae84105b
#
_cell.length_a   1.000
_cell.length_b   1.000
_cell.length_c   1.000
_cell.angle_alpha   90.00
_cell.angle_beta   90.00
_cell.angle_gamma   90.00
#
_symmetry.space_group_name_H-M   'P 1'
#
loop_
_entity.id
_entity.type
_entity.pdbx_description
1 polymer ?
#
loop_
_entity_poly.entity_id
_entity_poly.type
_entity_poly.pdbx_seq_one_letter_code
_entity_poly.pdbx_strand_id
1 'polypeptide(L)'
;MSMKKKGLSLLLCAALSLSLAACSTKPEAPAQPTAEPTAIPVTAAPETTAAPTEAPAAENRNVPVISVRCENEDFYTADNAALLLVYACAEPSVSMNGNDAAAAAINEALHKQYTDFAVGAESGSEYNISGKENYLAAAKEELARQTENGDASGFSSYSLMRQMNVRYNARYLLSITYDDTSYLGGAHGYTGRCGHTFDIRTGRELTLADLTDNYDAFLSAAVDQLKDIISYGAEYAAYGLNDGYEDQLAGLFRDGNWYFNDEGLVLMANPYELASYAAGLIEFTLPYAWLAYQIKADYLPTESTADGSLTAELSESADAAGNATYVCDTGTGGLGACVTFTASGTVEDVELNAVTYLEYSNTYRTDGTLWYAGRLADGESVCVQTWIPDVMPNLAISWRDADGEHVKYISQSGMDGSLILMDGEQYAERPVNISGKSVYHYDINGDYAAEEITVTAKDAGGLNEYTIAVNGTVLDRTNMPVGDRYDLWICDLDGDGICELLFAADPGSDDYRTCGWHGDTLEPIQFTGDARYGKDPNGITGSLDGRVVFSGGIPMLEVWYYQLGTYCAVIGMNGTSDGVVTLDPSFKWNYRGSYYYLTVAKILPVYLDEGGTAVLTPGEKLLLTGTDGQNTFFRTDDGRTGSIRLEYDGEGGWTINGESEENFFEMLPYVG
;
A
#
# COMPACT_ATOMS: atom_id res chain seq x y z
N MET A 1 -29.28 32.72 15.84
CA MET A 1 -27.96 32.97 15.29
C MET A 1 -27.40 31.59 14.91
N SER A 2 -27.58 31.25 13.65
CA SER A 2 -27.24 29.92 13.12
C SER A 2 -25.84 30.02 12.51
N MET A 3 -24.85 29.42 13.16
CA MET A 3 -23.52 29.22 12.55
C MET A 3 -23.63 28.06 11.57
N LYS A 4 -23.53 28.35 10.29
CA LYS A 4 -23.36 27.35 9.24
C LYS A 4 -22.00 26.69 9.43
N LYS A 5 -21.99 25.42 9.80
CA LYS A 5 -20.82 24.56 9.71
C LYS A 5 -20.54 24.30 8.23
N LYS A 6 -19.58 25.03 7.67
CA LYS A 6 -18.87 24.64 6.44
C LYS A 6 -17.58 24.00 6.90
N GLY A 7 -17.47 22.74 6.77
CA GLY A 7 -16.23 22.04 7.09
C GLY A 7 -16.40 20.55 6.94
N LEU A 8 -15.53 19.96 6.23
CA LEU A 8 -15.26 18.53 6.10
C LEU A 8 -15.91 17.84 4.88
N SER A 9 -15.53 18.22 3.67
CA SER A 9 -15.77 17.37 2.48
C SER A 9 -14.54 16.61 1.97
N LEU A 10 -13.37 16.78 2.54
CA LEU A 10 -12.15 16.08 2.09
C LEU A 10 -11.98 14.67 2.66
N LEU A 11 -12.81 14.22 3.58
CA LEU A 11 -12.63 12.96 4.31
C LEU A 11 -13.53 11.81 3.82
N LEU A 12 -14.33 11.98 2.77
CA LEU A 12 -15.32 10.96 2.39
C LEU A 12 -14.95 10.13 1.14
N CYS A 13 -13.88 10.40 0.45
CA CYS A 13 -13.41 9.52 -0.64
C CYS A 13 -12.88 8.15 -0.16
N ALA A 14 -12.59 8.00 1.12
CA ALA A 14 -12.06 6.75 1.69
C ALA A 14 -13.12 5.69 2.03
N ALA A 15 -14.41 6.01 2.02
CA ALA A 15 -15.43 5.12 2.59
C ALA A 15 -16.06 4.10 1.62
N LEU A 16 -15.72 4.09 0.33
CA LEU A 16 -16.34 3.21 -0.67
C LEU A 16 -15.54 1.97 -1.08
N SER A 17 -14.37 1.73 -0.50
CA SER A 17 -13.56 0.53 -0.79
C SER A 17 -13.73 -0.64 0.20
N LEU A 18 -14.69 -0.58 1.13
CA LEU A 18 -14.83 -1.54 2.25
C LEU A 18 -15.83 -2.68 2.07
N SER A 19 -16.27 -3.04 0.87
CA SER A 19 -17.25 -4.11 0.68
C SER A 19 -16.84 -5.30 -0.19
N LEU A 20 -15.56 -5.63 -0.33
CA LEU A 20 -15.11 -6.79 -1.12
C LEU A 20 -14.19 -7.77 -0.37
N ALA A 21 -14.42 -7.98 0.93
CA ALA A 21 -13.78 -9.06 1.67
C ALA A 21 -14.79 -10.15 2.05
N ALA A 22 -15.25 -10.93 1.06
CA ALA A 22 -15.87 -12.24 1.34
C ALA A 22 -15.81 -13.11 0.09
N CYS A 23 -15.04 -14.17 0.19
CA CYS A 23 -14.91 -15.35 -0.68
C CYS A 23 -13.61 -15.43 -1.49
N SER A 24 -12.55 -15.96 -0.87
CA SER A 24 -11.60 -16.77 -1.63
C SER A 24 -11.08 -17.92 -0.78
N THR A 25 -11.59 -19.10 -1.02
CA THR A 25 -10.91 -20.35 -0.72
C THR A 25 -9.89 -20.56 -1.82
N LYS A 26 -8.62 -20.56 -1.45
CA LYS A 26 -7.47 -20.78 -2.32
C LYS A 26 -7.37 -22.26 -2.69
N PRO A 27 -7.25 -22.63 -3.97
CA PRO A 27 -6.75 -23.97 -4.32
C PRO A 27 -5.23 -23.97 -4.33
N GLU A 28 -4.67 -24.99 -3.73
CA GLU A 28 -3.25 -25.34 -3.72
C GLU A 28 -2.74 -25.61 -5.13
N ALA A 29 -1.63 -24.99 -5.53
CA ALA A 29 -0.96 -25.21 -6.81
C ALA A 29 0.14 -26.27 -6.64
N PRO A 30 0.30 -27.20 -7.58
CA PRO A 30 1.36 -28.21 -7.52
C PRO A 30 2.71 -27.61 -7.92
N ALA A 31 3.74 -28.02 -7.21
CA ALA A 31 5.13 -27.67 -7.44
C ALA A 31 5.60 -28.02 -8.85
N GLN A 32 6.25 -27.08 -9.54
CA GLN A 32 6.98 -27.32 -10.78
C GLN A 32 8.49 -27.11 -10.60
N PRO A 33 9.32 -27.87 -11.31
CA PRO A 33 10.75 -27.89 -11.12
C PRO A 33 11.42 -26.66 -11.77
N THR A 34 12.38 -26.12 -11.05
CA THR A 34 13.29 -25.03 -11.43
C THR A 34 14.06 -25.40 -12.69
N ALA A 35 13.91 -24.62 -13.75
CA ALA A 35 14.82 -24.63 -14.91
C ALA A 35 15.71 -23.39 -14.84
N GLU A 36 17.02 -23.58 -14.96
CA GLU A 36 18.02 -22.54 -15.07
C GLU A 36 17.74 -21.63 -16.28
N PRO A 37 17.97 -20.31 -16.17
CA PRO A 37 17.78 -19.42 -17.31
C PRO A 37 18.88 -19.65 -18.35
N THR A 38 18.46 -20.14 -19.51
CA THR A 38 19.32 -20.23 -20.70
C THR A 38 19.46 -18.84 -21.29
N ALA A 39 20.70 -18.36 -21.42
CA ALA A 39 21.02 -17.09 -22.05
C ALA A 39 20.44 -17.00 -23.48
N ILE A 40 19.69 -15.95 -23.73
CA ILE A 40 19.12 -15.62 -25.04
C ILE A 40 20.27 -15.22 -25.97
N PRO A 41 20.37 -15.76 -27.19
CA PRO A 41 21.38 -15.31 -28.16
C PRO A 41 21.03 -13.90 -28.65
N VAL A 42 21.91 -12.94 -28.36
CA VAL A 42 21.86 -11.61 -28.92
C VAL A 42 22.10 -11.72 -30.41
N THR A 43 21.07 -11.47 -31.22
CA THR A 43 21.21 -11.32 -32.66
C THR A 43 21.93 -10.00 -32.91
N ALA A 44 23.08 -10.07 -33.58
CA ALA A 44 23.89 -8.91 -33.89
C ALA A 44 23.09 -7.89 -34.72
N ALA A 45 23.00 -6.66 -34.23
CA ALA A 45 22.43 -5.52 -34.94
C ALA A 45 23.24 -5.24 -36.23
N PRO A 46 22.60 -4.79 -37.31
CA PRO A 46 23.33 -4.31 -38.47
C PRO A 46 24.07 -3.02 -38.13
N GLU A 47 25.36 -2.97 -38.46
CA GLU A 47 26.16 -1.75 -38.38
C GLU A 47 25.58 -0.68 -39.31
N THR A 48 24.96 0.34 -38.75
CA THR A 48 24.69 1.60 -39.43
C THR A 48 25.50 2.70 -38.77
N THR A 49 26.56 3.07 -39.43
CA THR A 49 27.32 4.29 -39.20
C THR A 49 26.45 5.51 -39.57
N ALA A 50 25.88 6.15 -38.59
CA ALA A 50 25.54 7.58 -38.65
C ALA A 50 26.10 8.24 -37.37
N ALA A 51 26.96 9.24 -37.58
CA ALA A 51 27.50 10.04 -36.49
C ALA A 51 26.34 10.71 -35.71
N PRO A 52 26.43 10.83 -34.37
CA PRO A 52 25.44 11.56 -33.61
C PRO A 52 25.44 13.02 -34.10
N THR A 53 24.30 13.47 -34.57
CA THR A 53 24.03 14.91 -34.71
C THR A 53 24.14 15.54 -33.32
N GLU A 54 24.92 16.61 -33.17
CA GLU A 54 24.99 17.40 -31.94
C GLU A 54 23.59 17.60 -31.37
N ALA A 55 23.41 17.32 -30.10
CA ALA A 55 22.16 17.60 -29.38
C ALA A 55 21.82 19.07 -29.59
N PRO A 56 20.56 19.42 -29.93
CA PRO A 56 20.17 20.83 -30.05
C PRO A 56 20.44 21.51 -28.71
N ALA A 57 21.07 22.71 -28.79
CA ALA A 57 21.26 23.56 -27.62
C ALA A 57 19.94 23.64 -26.81
N ALA A 58 20.05 23.68 -25.47
CA ALA A 58 18.92 23.74 -24.55
C ALA A 58 17.96 24.86 -24.99
N GLU A 59 16.94 24.48 -25.79
CA GLU A 59 15.86 25.38 -26.15
C GLU A 59 15.10 25.70 -24.86
N ASN A 60 14.77 27.00 -24.68
CA ASN A 60 13.84 27.45 -23.65
C ASN A 60 12.55 26.59 -23.76
N ARG A 61 12.44 25.56 -22.95
CA ARG A 61 11.25 24.73 -22.93
C ARG A 61 10.09 25.63 -22.50
N ASN A 62 9.04 25.69 -23.30
CA ASN A 62 7.75 26.19 -22.89
C ASN A 62 7.21 25.25 -21.82
N VAL A 63 7.48 25.55 -20.56
CA VAL A 63 7.21 24.65 -19.44
C VAL A 63 5.73 24.76 -19.07
N PRO A 64 4.96 23.69 -19.11
CA PRO A 64 3.59 23.72 -18.65
C PRO A 64 3.53 23.84 -17.12
N VAL A 65 2.64 24.69 -16.64
CA VAL A 65 2.18 24.76 -15.26
C VAL A 65 0.70 24.47 -15.25
N ILE A 66 0.29 23.48 -14.48
CA ILE A 66 -1.07 23.01 -14.40
C ILE A 66 -1.62 23.31 -13.01
N SER A 67 -2.80 23.91 -12.95
CA SER A 67 -3.56 24.07 -11.72
C SER A 67 -4.89 23.33 -11.88
N VAL A 68 -5.27 22.55 -10.88
CA VAL A 68 -6.49 21.76 -10.90
C VAL A 68 -7.47 22.30 -9.86
N ARG A 69 -8.63 22.73 -10.32
CA ARG A 69 -9.74 23.04 -9.45
C ARG A 69 -10.61 21.80 -9.28
N CYS A 70 -10.80 21.33 -8.05
CA CYS A 70 -11.68 20.22 -7.76
C CYS A 70 -13.05 20.76 -7.33
N GLU A 71 -14.09 20.44 -8.10
CA GLU A 71 -15.48 20.63 -7.69
C GLU A 71 -15.91 19.42 -6.86
N ASN A 72 -16.17 19.63 -5.57
CA ASN A 72 -16.63 18.60 -4.65
C ASN A 72 -17.98 19.00 -4.06
N GLU A 73 -19.00 18.18 -4.21
CA GLU A 73 -20.35 18.48 -3.75
C GLU A 73 -21.10 17.22 -3.32
N ASP A 74 -21.62 17.24 -2.09
CA ASP A 74 -22.51 16.22 -1.57
C ASP A 74 -23.96 16.69 -1.66
N PHE A 75 -24.80 15.95 -2.37
CA PHE A 75 -26.21 16.25 -2.55
C PHE A 75 -27.06 15.43 -1.59
N TYR A 76 -27.88 16.11 -0.83
CA TYR A 76 -28.80 15.51 0.13
C TYR A 76 -30.27 15.72 -0.28
N THR A 77 -31.15 14.95 0.32
CA THR A 77 -32.61 15.27 0.31
C THR A 77 -32.88 16.62 0.97
N ALA A 78 -34.01 17.24 0.67
CA ALA A 78 -34.36 18.57 1.17
C ALA A 78 -34.40 18.68 2.71
N ASP A 79 -34.66 17.57 3.40
CA ASP A 79 -34.68 17.42 4.86
C ASP A 79 -33.30 16.96 5.42
N ASN A 80 -32.26 16.79 4.58
CA ASN A 80 -30.95 16.24 4.92
C ASN A 80 -30.98 14.83 5.53
N ALA A 81 -32.04 14.07 5.28
CA ALA A 81 -32.19 12.72 5.85
C ALA A 81 -31.42 11.65 5.08
N ALA A 82 -31.14 11.83 3.77
CA ALA A 82 -30.39 10.89 2.96
C ALA A 82 -29.41 11.63 2.04
N LEU A 83 -28.20 11.09 1.93
CA LEU A 83 -27.19 11.46 0.93
C LEU A 83 -27.58 10.81 -0.40
N LEU A 84 -27.77 11.62 -1.44
CA LEU A 84 -28.22 11.17 -2.77
C LEU A 84 -27.06 10.89 -3.70
N LEU A 85 -26.12 11.85 -3.79
CA LEU A 85 -24.99 11.81 -4.71
C LEU A 85 -23.75 12.41 -4.08
N VAL A 86 -22.62 11.71 -4.19
CA VAL A 86 -21.28 12.23 -3.98
C VAL A 86 -20.70 12.59 -5.35
N TYR A 87 -20.38 13.85 -5.55
CA TYR A 87 -19.83 14.34 -6.81
C TYR A 87 -18.47 14.96 -6.60
N ALA A 88 -17.50 14.57 -7.43
CA ALA A 88 -16.18 15.19 -7.49
C ALA A 88 -15.72 15.27 -8.93
N CYS A 89 -15.22 16.42 -9.36
CA CYS A 89 -14.72 16.58 -10.72
C CYS A 89 -13.50 17.52 -10.76
N ALA A 90 -12.40 17.01 -11.29
CA ALA A 90 -11.19 17.78 -11.56
C ALA A 90 -11.38 18.63 -12.82
N GLU A 91 -11.13 19.94 -12.72
CA GLU A 91 -11.08 20.88 -13.83
C GLU A 91 -9.66 21.47 -13.93
N PRO A 92 -8.79 20.89 -14.77
CA PRO A 92 -7.44 21.38 -14.96
C PRO A 92 -7.39 22.63 -15.84
N SER A 93 -6.38 23.47 -15.60
CA SER A 93 -6.01 24.58 -16.46
C SER A 93 -4.49 24.65 -16.63
N VAL A 94 -4.02 24.92 -17.85
CA VAL A 94 -2.61 24.98 -18.22
C VAL A 94 -2.20 26.41 -18.50
N SER A 95 -1.06 26.81 -17.99
CA SER A 95 -0.35 28.01 -18.41
C SER A 95 1.06 27.65 -18.91
N MET A 96 1.57 28.38 -19.88
CA MET A 96 2.93 28.18 -20.40
C MET A 96 3.58 29.53 -20.63
N ASN A 97 4.69 29.81 -19.93
CA ASN A 97 5.42 31.04 -20.10
C ASN A 97 6.03 31.12 -21.51
N GLY A 98 5.55 32.09 -22.30
CA GLY A 98 6.00 32.29 -23.66
C GLY A 98 5.27 31.55 -24.77
N ASN A 99 4.22 30.76 -24.45
CA ASN A 99 3.40 30.05 -25.44
C ASN A 99 1.90 30.05 -25.09
N ASP A 100 1.31 31.22 -24.96
CA ASP A 100 -0.11 31.38 -24.61
C ASP A 100 -1.05 30.71 -25.62
N ALA A 101 -0.66 30.63 -26.90
CA ALA A 101 -1.50 30.02 -27.92
C ALA A 101 -1.63 28.49 -27.76
N ALA A 102 -0.54 27.81 -27.42
CA ALA A 102 -0.58 26.38 -27.14
C ALA A 102 -1.31 26.11 -25.82
N ALA A 103 -1.07 26.92 -24.79
CA ALA A 103 -1.80 26.80 -23.52
C ALA A 103 -3.32 26.96 -23.74
N ALA A 104 -3.74 27.95 -24.56
CA ALA A 104 -5.15 28.13 -24.88
C ALA A 104 -5.77 26.94 -25.62
N ALA A 105 -5.04 26.34 -26.56
CA ALA A 105 -5.51 25.16 -27.28
C ALA A 105 -5.66 23.93 -26.36
N ILE A 106 -4.69 23.71 -25.46
CA ILE A 106 -4.80 22.63 -24.45
C ILE A 106 -5.99 22.90 -23.54
N ASN A 107 -6.16 24.13 -23.04
CA ASN A 107 -7.28 24.48 -22.16
C ASN A 107 -8.64 24.30 -22.82
N GLU A 108 -8.77 24.55 -24.13
CA GLU A 108 -10.01 24.27 -24.88
C GLU A 108 -10.34 22.77 -24.86
N ALA A 109 -9.34 21.91 -25.08
CA ALA A 109 -9.52 20.45 -25.03
C ALA A 109 -9.87 19.98 -23.61
N LEU A 110 -9.15 20.46 -22.60
CA LEU A 110 -9.39 20.09 -21.19
C LEU A 110 -10.77 20.55 -20.70
N HIS A 111 -11.19 21.76 -21.06
CA HIS A 111 -12.52 22.27 -20.71
C HIS A 111 -13.63 21.48 -21.39
N LYS A 112 -13.39 21.02 -22.63
CA LYS A 112 -14.33 20.10 -23.28
C LYS A 112 -14.47 18.80 -22.52
N GLN A 113 -13.37 18.18 -22.09
CA GLN A 113 -13.38 16.94 -21.29
C GLN A 113 -14.11 17.12 -19.96
N TYR A 114 -13.88 18.24 -19.27
CA TYR A 114 -14.60 18.60 -18.06
C TYR A 114 -16.12 18.72 -18.32
N THR A 115 -16.50 19.46 -19.36
CA THR A 115 -17.89 19.70 -19.70
C THR A 115 -18.61 18.41 -20.10
N ASP A 116 -17.97 17.57 -20.90
CA ASP A 116 -18.52 16.27 -21.32
C ASP A 116 -18.79 15.36 -20.12
N PHE A 117 -17.94 15.39 -19.09
CA PHE A 117 -18.16 14.63 -17.86
C PHE A 117 -19.20 15.26 -16.95
N ALA A 118 -19.12 16.56 -16.69
CA ALA A 118 -19.96 17.24 -15.72
C ALA A 118 -21.42 17.35 -16.18
N VAL A 119 -21.64 17.65 -17.46
CA VAL A 119 -22.98 17.79 -18.06
C VAL A 119 -23.49 16.45 -18.57
N GLY A 120 -22.60 15.60 -19.07
CA GLY A 120 -22.93 14.32 -19.69
C GLY A 120 -23.41 14.46 -21.13
N ALA A 121 -23.32 13.34 -21.88
CA ALA A 121 -23.92 13.22 -23.20
C ALA A 121 -25.43 12.91 -23.06
N GLU A 122 -26.25 13.41 -23.99
CA GLU A 122 -27.63 12.95 -24.13
C GLU A 122 -27.62 11.44 -24.44
N SER A 123 -27.87 10.60 -23.43
CA SER A 123 -27.89 9.16 -23.60
C SER A 123 -29.33 8.71 -23.89
N GLY A 124 -29.51 8.00 -25.01
CA GLY A 124 -30.76 7.34 -25.32
C GLY A 124 -30.96 5.98 -24.63
N SER A 125 -30.12 5.65 -23.65
CA SER A 125 -30.12 4.35 -22.97
C SER A 125 -30.30 4.53 -21.46
N GLU A 126 -31.26 3.82 -20.90
CA GLU A 126 -31.56 3.74 -19.47
C GLU A 126 -30.36 3.27 -18.62
N TYR A 127 -29.37 2.64 -19.24
CA TYR A 127 -28.17 2.09 -18.59
C TYR A 127 -26.91 2.95 -18.76
N ASN A 128 -26.95 4.03 -19.54
CA ASN A 128 -25.83 4.93 -19.77
C ASN A 128 -26.14 6.35 -19.27
N ILE A 129 -26.30 6.46 -17.97
CA ILE A 129 -26.46 7.77 -17.33
C ILE A 129 -25.08 8.42 -17.24
N SER A 130 -24.96 9.68 -17.68
CA SER A 130 -23.76 10.49 -17.56
C SER A 130 -24.13 11.91 -17.15
N GLY A 131 -23.22 12.62 -16.48
CA GLY A 131 -23.43 13.98 -16.01
C GLY A 131 -24.10 14.08 -14.64
N LYS A 132 -23.69 15.10 -13.89
CA LYS A 132 -24.07 15.35 -12.50
C LYS A 132 -25.59 15.38 -12.27
N GLU A 133 -26.30 16.15 -13.09
CA GLU A 133 -27.75 16.32 -12.93
C GLU A 133 -28.53 15.03 -13.20
N ASN A 134 -28.09 14.22 -14.15
CA ASN A 134 -28.70 12.93 -14.47
C ASN A 134 -28.50 11.92 -13.35
N TYR A 135 -27.30 11.87 -12.76
CA TYR A 135 -27.01 11.03 -11.58
C TYR A 135 -27.88 11.43 -10.39
N LEU A 136 -28.01 12.75 -10.13
CA LEU A 136 -28.83 13.26 -9.05
C LEU A 136 -30.34 12.95 -9.27
N ALA A 137 -30.80 13.04 -10.51
CA ALA A 137 -32.18 12.70 -10.85
C ALA A 137 -32.46 11.19 -10.64
N ALA A 138 -31.56 10.33 -11.11
CA ALA A 138 -31.64 8.88 -10.94
C ALA A 138 -31.61 8.47 -9.45
N ALA A 139 -30.74 9.10 -8.65
CA ALA A 139 -30.68 8.86 -7.20
C ALA A 139 -31.98 9.20 -6.48
N LYS A 140 -32.60 10.33 -6.85
CA LYS A 140 -33.94 10.74 -6.30
C LYS A 140 -35.04 9.76 -6.67
N GLU A 141 -35.04 9.29 -7.92
CA GLU A 141 -36.03 8.32 -8.40
C GLU A 141 -35.90 6.98 -7.69
N GLU A 142 -34.65 6.49 -7.54
CA GLU A 142 -34.39 5.23 -6.86
C GLU A 142 -34.76 5.28 -5.37
N LEU A 143 -34.43 6.36 -4.65
CA LEU A 143 -34.82 6.55 -3.26
C LEU A 143 -36.36 6.57 -3.11
N ALA A 144 -37.08 7.27 -4.02
CA ALA A 144 -38.54 7.30 -4.02
C ALA A 144 -39.11 5.90 -4.22
N ARG A 145 -38.60 5.14 -5.19
CA ARG A 145 -39.03 3.75 -5.48
C ARG A 145 -38.81 2.84 -4.27
N GLN A 146 -37.66 2.92 -3.60
CA GLN A 146 -37.36 2.12 -2.41
C GLN A 146 -38.31 2.52 -1.23
N THR A 147 -38.54 3.81 -1.07
CA THR A 147 -39.49 4.33 -0.03
C THR A 147 -40.89 3.82 -0.25
N GLU A 148 -41.40 3.82 -1.47
CA GLU A 148 -42.72 3.28 -1.82
C GLU A 148 -42.83 1.78 -1.54
N ASN A 149 -41.72 1.05 -1.70
CA ASN A 149 -41.62 -0.38 -1.39
C ASN A 149 -41.41 -0.68 0.10
N GLY A 150 -41.25 0.35 0.94
CA GLY A 150 -41.05 0.21 2.38
C GLY A 150 -39.61 -0.14 2.78
N ASP A 151 -38.63 0.02 1.88
CA ASP A 151 -37.23 -0.31 2.06
C ASP A 151 -36.32 0.91 1.84
N ALA A 152 -36.67 2.06 2.34
CA ALA A 152 -35.84 3.27 2.22
C ALA A 152 -34.48 3.15 2.85
N SER A 153 -34.28 2.23 3.81
CA SER A 153 -33.00 1.96 4.46
C SER A 153 -32.02 1.19 3.57
N GLY A 154 -32.49 0.59 2.50
CA GLY A 154 -31.67 -0.11 1.51
C GLY A 154 -31.04 0.81 0.46
N PHE A 155 -31.39 2.11 0.45
CA PHE A 155 -30.80 3.05 -0.50
C PHE A 155 -29.31 3.30 -0.21
N SER A 156 -28.48 3.12 -1.23
CA SER A 156 -27.08 3.52 -1.21
C SER A 156 -26.88 4.76 -2.07
N SER A 157 -26.17 5.76 -1.54
CA SER A 157 -25.86 6.98 -2.28
C SER A 157 -25.11 6.68 -3.58
N TYR A 158 -25.46 7.41 -4.63
CA TYR A 158 -24.75 7.34 -5.91
C TYR A 158 -23.43 8.11 -5.84
N SER A 159 -22.50 7.81 -6.73
CA SER A 159 -21.28 8.60 -6.87
C SER A 159 -20.91 8.82 -8.33
N LEU A 160 -20.31 9.97 -8.61
CA LEU A 160 -19.74 10.33 -9.91
C LEU A 160 -18.50 11.17 -9.66
N MET A 161 -17.32 10.60 -9.90
CA MET A 161 -16.04 11.22 -9.56
C MET A 161 -15.07 11.12 -10.71
N ARG A 162 -14.33 12.19 -10.97
CA ARG A 162 -13.23 12.27 -11.93
C ARG A 162 -12.00 12.89 -11.27
N GLN A 163 -10.90 12.18 -11.33
CA GLN A 163 -9.57 12.66 -10.94
C GLN A 163 -8.72 12.89 -12.19
N MET A 164 -7.80 13.84 -12.14
CA MET A 164 -6.81 14.08 -13.19
C MET A 164 -5.42 13.81 -12.65
N ASN A 165 -4.57 13.15 -13.45
CA ASN A 165 -3.19 12.88 -13.11
C ASN A 165 -2.28 13.32 -14.25
N VAL A 166 -1.21 14.03 -13.94
CA VAL A 166 -0.10 14.24 -14.87
C VAL A 166 0.70 12.95 -14.90
N ARG A 167 0.96 12.40 -16.08
CA ARG A 167 1.68 11.15 -16.26
C ARG A 167 3.06 11.32 -16.84
N TYR A 168 3.23 12.34 -17.65
CA TYR A 168 4.50 12.59 -18.31
C TYR A 168 4.58 14.00 -18.87
N ASN A 169 5.72 14.65 -18.65
CA ASN A 169 6.03 15.90 -19.32
C ASN A 169 7.53 15.93 -19.64
N ALA A 170 7.88 15.52 -20.81
CA ALA A 170 9.25 15.63 -21.27
C ALA A 170 9.32 16.03 -22.73
N ARG A 171 10.33 16.79 -23.06
CA ARG A 171 10.59 17.33 -24.40
C ARG A 171 9.38 18.12 -24.91
N TYR A 172 8.56 17.53 -25.80
CA TYR A 172 7.42 18.21 -26.42
C TYR A 172 6.08 17.58 -26.05
N LEU A 173 6.07 16.60 -25.15
CA LEU A 173 4.87 15.90 -24.72
C LEU A 173 4.40 16.38 -23.34
N LEU A 174 3.11 16.54 -23.22
CA LEU A 174 2.39 16.56 -21.96
C LEU A 174 1.33 15.46 -22.02
N SER A 175 1.45 14.47 -21.17
CA SER A 175 0.50 13.35 -21.10
C SER A 175 -0.21 13.34 -19.77
N ILE A 176 -1.53 13.29 -19.79
CA ILE A 176 -2.40 13.25 -18.61
C ILE A 176 -3.38 12.09 -18.71
N THR A 177 -3.91 11.67 -17.57
CA THR A 177 -5.05 10.75 -17.52
C THR A 177 -6.19 11.32 -16.68
N TYR A 178 -7.41 10.91 -17.02
CA TYR A 178 -8.56 11.01 -16.15
C TYR A 178 -8.93 9.62 -15.64
N ASP A 179 -9.09 9.51 -14.33
CA ASP A 179 -9.61 8.33 -13.66
C ASP A 179 -11.06 8.61 -13.23
N ASP A 180 -11.99 7.94 -13.89
CA ASP A 180 -13.42 8.10 -13.69
C ASP A 180 -13.95 6.97 -12.83
N THR A 181 -14.65 7.32 -11.76
CA THR A 181 -15.33 6.36 -10.89
C THR A 181 -16.79 6.73 -10.77
N SER A 182 -17.66 5.74 -10.90
CA SER A 182 -19.11 5.96 -10.78
C SER A 182 -19.81 4.80 -10.11
N TYR A 183 -20.93 5.11 -9.40
CA TYR A 183 -21.80 4.12 -8.78
C TYR A 183 -23.24 4.57 -8.89
N LEU A 184 -24.10 3.69 -9.41
CA LEU A 184 -25.54 3.90 -9.62
C LEU A 184 -26.40 2.90 -8.81
N GLY A 185 -25.85 2.38 -7.71
CA GLY A 185 -26.47 1.28 -6.99
C GLY A 185 -26.08 -0.09 -7.58
N GLY A 186 -26.46 -1.16 -6.91
CA GLY A 186 -26.15 -2.53 -7.33
C GLY A 186 -24.89 -3.10 -6.69
N ALA A 187 -24.33 -4.15 -7.31
CA ALA A 187 -23.27 -4.96 -6.70
C ALA A 187 -21.90 -4.28 -6.69
N HIS A 188 -21.61 -3.41 -7.66
CA HIS A 188 -20.32 -2.69 -7.77
C HIS A 188 -20.50 -1.41 -8.61
N GLY A 189 -19.54 -0.48 -8.47
CA GLY A 189 -19.37 0.68 -9.32
C GLY A 189 -18.64 0.37 -10.62
N TYR A 190 -18.31 1.40 -11.36
CA TYR A 190 -17.43 1.36 -12.53
C TYR A 190 -16.24 2.28 -12.28
N THR A 191 -15.05 1.82 -12.66
CA THR A 191 -13.84 2.62 -12.69
C THR A 191 -13.21 2.46 -14.07
N GLY A 192 -12.83 3.56 -14.69
CA GLY A 192 -12.16 3.56 -16.00
C GLY A 192 -11.12 4.67 -16.07
N ARG A 193 -10.19 4.55 -17.00
CA ARG A 193 -9.13 5.52 -17.27
C ARG A 193 -9.16 5.96 -18.72
N CYS A 194 -8.92 7.25 -18.96
CA CYS A 194 -8.80 7.84 -20.28
C CYS A 194 -7.54 8.70 -20.34
N GLY A 195 -6.71 8.53 -21.38
CA GLY A 195 -5.45 9.25 -21.60
C GLY A 195 -5.58 10.35 -22.63
N HIS A 196 -4.89 11.45 -22.41
CA HIS A 196 -4.78 12.59 -23.33
C HIS A 196 -3.32 13.05 -23.42
N THR A 197 -2.77 13.11 -24.61
CA THR A 197 -1.38 13.52 -24.84
C THR A 197 -1.33 14.69 -25.80
N PHE A 198 -0.63 15.75 -25.42
CA PHE A 198 -0.53 17.01 -26.17
C PHE A 198 0.90 17.28 -26.64
N ASP A 199 1.05 17.83 -27.83
CA ASP A 199 2.29 18.50 -28.26
C ASP A 199 2.31 19.91 -27.70
N ILE A 200 3.16 20.18 -26.70
CA ILE A 200 3.23 21.48 -25.99
C ILE A 200 3.71 22.64 -26.86
N ARG A 201 4.28 22.37 -28.04
CA ARG A 201 4.66 23.42 -29.01
C ARG A 201 3.43 24.07 -29.64
N THR A 202 2.40 23.28 -29.87
CA THR A 202 1.20 23.68 -30.63
C THR A 202 -0.08 23.66 -29.79
N GLY A 203 -0.09 22.95 -28.67
CA GLY A 203 -1.25 22.66 -27.87
C GLY A 203 -2.20 21.62 -28.48
N ARG A 204 -1.81 21.00 -29.60
CA ARG A 204 -2.65 20.00 -30.28
C ARG A 204 -2.61 18.68 -29.52
N GLU A 205 -3.78 18.10 -29.29
CA GLU A 205 -3.90 16.73 -28.84
C GLU A 205 -3.44 15.77 -29.94
N LEU A 206 -2.60 14.81 -29.56
CA LEU A 206 -1.97 13.85 -30.46
C LEU A 206 -2.80 12.56 -30.54
N THR A 207 -2.82 11.98 -31.73
CA THR A 207 -3.21 10.61 -31.95
C THR A 207 -1.97 9.71 -32.08
N LEU A 208 -2.11 8.39 -31.94
CA LEU A 208 -0.99 7.47 -32.15
C LEU A 208 -0.39 7.57 -33.56
N ALA A 209 -1.21 7.93 -34.55
CA ALA A 209 -0.74 8.16 -35.93
C ALA A 209 0.19 9.37 -36.05
N ASP A 210 0.07 10.36 -35.16
CA ASP A 210 0.96 11.54 -35.16
C ASP A 210 2.38 11.21 -34.67
N LEU A 211 2.51 10.15 -33.86
CA LEU A 211 3.78 9.74 -33.26
C LEU A 211 4.75 9.10 -34.27
N THR A 212 4.25 8.56 -35.39
CA THR A 212 5.03 7.75 -36.33
C THR A 212 4.86 8.25 -37.77
N ASP A 213 5.76 7.86 -38.65
CA ASP A 213 5.65 8.12 -40.09
C ASP A 213 4.86 7.03 -40.84
N ASN A 214 4.67 5.86 -40.23
CA ASN A 214 3.91 4.74 -40.79
C ASN A 214 3.10 4.03 -39.71
N TYR A 215 1.87 4.48 -39.51
CA TYR A 215 0.99 3.97 -38.45
C TYR A 215 0.66 2.47 -38.59
N ASP A 216 0.43 1.98 -39.83
CA ASP A 216 0.09 0.56 -40.03
C ASP A 216 1.25 -0.36 -39.62
N ALA A 217 2.49 0.03 -39.97
CA ALA A 217 3.68 -0.72 -39.56
C ALA A 217 3.90 -0.66 -38.05
N PHE A 218 3.71 0.53 -37.45
CA PHE A 218 3.77 0.72 -36.00
C PHE A 218 2.74 -0.17 -35.29
N LEU A 219 1.47 -0.12 -35.70
CA LEU A 219 0.38 -0.89 -35.09
C LEU A 219 0.67 -2.39 -35.13
N SER A 220 1.11 -2.90 -36.31
CA SER A 220 1.45 -4.33 -36.43
C SER A 220 2.57 -4.73 -35.50
N ALA A 221 3.66 -3.96 -35.45
CA ALA A 221 4.80 -4.25 -34.58
C ALA A 221 4.45 -4.12 -33.08
N ALA A 222 3.60 -3.14 -32.73
CA ALA A 222 3.18 -2.91 -31.36
C ALA A 222 2.24 -4.01 -30.85
N VAL A 223 1.33 -4.53 -31.68
CA VAL A 223 0.50 -5.68 -31.31
C VAL A 223 1.35 -6.93 -31.09
N ASP A 224 2.37 -7.17 -31.93
CA ASP A 224 3.27 -8.30 -31.74
C ASP A 224 4.09 -8.13 -30.46
N GLN A 225 4.58 -6.92 -30.16
CA GLN A 225 5.27 -6.60 -28.90
C GLN A 225 4.38 -6.82 -27.68
N LEU A 226 3.08 -6.46 -27.75
CA LEU A 226 2.15 -6.72 -26.64
C LEU A 226 1.95 -8.22 -26.40
N LYS A 227 1.85 -9.03 -27.45
CA LYS A 227 1.77 -10.50 -27.28
C LYS A 227 2.99 -11.05 -26.57
N ASP A 228 4.18 -10.54 -26.91
CA ASP A 228 5.41 -10.94 -26.25
C ASP A 228 5.40 -10.51 -24.77
N ILE A 229 5.06 -9.26 -24.47
CA ILE A 229 4.94 -8.74 -23.08
C ILE A 229 3.99 -9.63 -22.28
N ILE A 230 2.79 -9.91 -22.78
CA ILE A 230 1.79 -10.74 -22.09
C ILE A 230 2.28 -12.18 -21.90
N SER A 231 2.95 -12.74 -22.91
CA SER A 231 3.42 -14.13 -22.86
C SER A 231 4.56 -14.35 -21.88
N TYR A 232 5.41 -13.35 -21.67
CA TYR A 232 6.59 -13.43 -20.80
C TYR A 232 6.39 -12.79 -19.42
N GLY A 233 5.42 -11.89 -19.25
CA GLY A 233 5.11 -11.24 -17.98
C GLY A 233 4.26 -12.13 -17.08
N ALA A 234 4.84 -12.63 -15.98
CA ALA A 234 4.14 -13.50 -15.03
C ALA A 234 2.91 -12.81 -14.39
N GLU A 235 2.95 -11.50 -14.25
CA GLU A 235 1.87 -10.67 -13.71
C GLU A 235 0.59 -10.75 -14.55
N TYR A 236 0.70 -10.85 -15.88
CA TYR A 236 -0.47 -10.89 -16.77
C TYR A 236 -1.25 -12.19 -16.66
N ALA A 237 -0.62 -13.28 -16.25
CA ALA A 237 -1.31 -14.54 -15.98
C ALA A 237 -2.33 -14.42 -14.83
N ALA A 238 -2.10 -13.51 -13.87
CA ALA A 238 -2.99 -13.29 -12.74
C ALA A 238 -4.30 -12.58 -13.09
N TYR A 239 -4.34 -11.84 -14.21
CA TYR A 239 -5.54 -11.11 -14.63
C TYR A 239 -6.65 -12.02 -15.19
N GLY A 240 -6.34 -13.25 -15.58
CA GLY A 240 -7.32 -14.16 -16.18
C GLY A 240 -7.91 -13.61 -17.45
N LEU A 241 -7.05 -13.29 -18.44
CA LEU A 241 -7.45 -12.75 -19.75
C LEU A 241 -8.45 -13.66 -20.44
N ASN A 242 -9.40 -13.08 -21.15
CA ASN A 242 -10.46 -13.80 -21.87
C ASN A 242 -9.87 -14.68 -22.99
N ASP A 243 -10.52 -15.79 -23.30
CA ASP A 243 -10.15 -16.60 -24.46
C ASP A 243 -10.19 -15.76 -25.74
N GLY A 244 -9.10 -15.78 -26.52
CA GLY A 244 -8.98 -15.01 -27.75
C GLY A 244 -8.71 -13.52 -27.57
N TYR A 245 -8.17 -13.11 -26.41
CA TYR A 245 -7.79 -11.73 -26.14
C TYR A 245 -6.81 -11.15 -27.18
N GLU A 246 -6.00 -12.00 -27.82
CA GLU A 246 -5.02 -11.59 -28.83
C GLU A 246 -5.68 -10.88 -30.03
N ASP A 247 -6.89 -11.28 -30.39
CA ASP A 247 -7.65 -10.65 -31.46
C ASP A 247 -8.17 -9.26 -31.07
N GLN A 248 -8.18 -8.93 -29.79
CA GLN A 248 -8.68 -7.67 -29.24
C GLN A 248 -7.55 -6.64 -29.01
N LEU A 249 -6.28 -7.07 -28.99
CA LEU A 249 -5.14 -6.20 -28.68
C LEU A 249 -5.03 -4.98 -29.62
N ALA A 250 -5.29 -5.17 -30.92
CA ALA A 250 -5.29 -4.05 -31.87
C ALA A 250 -6.34 -2.98 -31.53
N GLY A 251 -7.43 -3.34 -30.86
CA GLY A 251 -8.48 -2.43 -30.42
C GLY A 251 -8.06 -1.51 -29.28
N LEU A 252 -6.96 -1.78 -28.58
CA LEU A 252 -6.41 -0.92 -27.54
C LEU A 252 -5.76 0.35 -28.13
N PHE A 253 -5.33 0.32 -29.40
CA PHE A 253 -4.67 1.42 -30.08
C PHE A 253 -5.66 2.46 -30.62
N ARG A 254 -6.49 2.98 -29.75
CA ARG A 254 -7.49 4.02 -30.05
C ARG A 254 -7.26 5.25 -29.19
N ASP A 255 -7.78 6.39 -29.63
CA ASP A 255 -7.73 7.64 -28.88
C ASP A 255 -8.36 7.45 -27.49
N GLY A 256 -7.76 8.06 -26.49
CA GLY A 256 -8.17 7.95 -25.09
C GLY A 256 -7.71 6.69 -24.36
N ASN A 257 -7.10 5.72 -25.04
CA ASN A 257 -6.70 4.44 -24.44
C ASN A 257 -5.21 4.30 -24.20
N TRP A 258 -4.47 5.40 -24.29
CA TRP A 258 -3.04 5.42 -24.13
C TRP A 258 -2.54 6.74 -23.53
N TYR A 259 -1.37 6.68 -22.92
CA TYR A 259 -0.63 7.83 -22.42
C TYR A 259 0.87 7.51 -22.36
N PHE A 260 1.71 8.50 -22.14
CA PHE A 260 3.14 8.30 -21.84
C PHE A 260 3.38 8.39 -20.33
N ASN A 261 4.36 7.61 -19.85
CA ASN A 261 5.00 7.73 -18.56
C ASN A 261 6.52 7.71 -18.70
N ASP A 262 7.27 7.67 -17.61
CA ASP A 262 8.74 7.65 -17.61
C ASP A 262 9.33 6.36 -18.23
N GLU A 263 8.56 5.28 -18.29
CA GLU A 263 9.00 4.00 -18.85
C GLU A 263 8.73 3.89 -20.37
N GLY A 264 7.66 4.52 -20.86
CA GLY A 264 7.27 4.40 -22.27
C GLY A 264 5.86 4.84 -22.59
N LEU A 265 5.31 4.25 -23.67
CA LEU A 265 3.92 4.38 -24.07
C LEU A 265 3.08 3.30 -23.38
N VAL A 266 2.16 3.72 -22.55
CA VAL A 266 1.23 2.85 -21.84
C VAL A 266 -0.06 2.72 -22.62
N LEU A 267 -0.48 1.47 -22.88
CA LEU A 267 -1.78 1.12 -23.44
C LEU A 267 -2.67 0.56 -22.34
N MET A 268 -3.93 0.96 -22.31
CA MET A 268 -4.86 0.61 -21.27
C MET A 268 -5.97 -0.32 -21.79
N ALA A 269 -6.30 -1.34 -20.99
CA ALA A 269 -7.54 -2.09 -21.13
C ALA A 269 -8.41 -1.80 -19.90
N ASN A 270 -9.52 -1.10 -20.11
CA ASN A 270 -10.49 -0.83 -19.06
C ASN A 270 -11.23 -2.12 -18.65
N PRO A 271 -11.90 -2.15 -17.47
CA PRO A 271 -12.66 -3.32 -17.05
C PRO A 271 -13.59 -3.85 -18.13
N TYR A 272 -13.63 -5.19 -18.29
CA TYR A 272 -14.37 -5.94 -19.31
C TYR A 272 -13.77 -5.91 -20.73
N GLU A 273 -12.69 -5.18 -21.01
CA GLU A 273 -12.12 -5.17 -22.37
C GLU A 273 -11.32 -6.43 -22.68
N LEU A 274 -10.38 -6.80 -21.81
CA LEU A 274 -9.56 -8.01 -22.01
C LEU A 274 -9.77 -9.09 -20.94
N ALA A 275 -10.38 -8.74 -19.82
CA ALA A 275 -10.61 -9.65 -18.69
C ALA A 275 -11.93 -9.32 -18.00
N SER A 276 -12.29 -10.09 -16.94
CA SER A 276 -13.44 -9.80 -16.11
C SER A 276 -13.26 -8.49 -15.33
N TYR A 277 -14.37 -7.93 -14.82
CA TYR A 277 -14.33 -6.72 -13.95
C TYR A 277 -13.35 -6.82 -12.78
N ALA A 278 -13.21 -8.02 -12.21
CA ALA A 278 -12.33 -8.25 -11.06
C ALA A 278 -10.84 -8.07 -11.36
N ALA A 279 -10.44 -8.09 -12.63
CA ALA A 279 -9.08 -7.78 -13.05
C ALA A 279 -8.76 -6.28 -12.95
N GLY A 280 -9.79 -5.42 -12.92
CA GLY A 280 -9.62 -3.98 -12.89
C GLY A 280 -9.09 -3.40 -14.21
N LEU A 281 -8.34 -2.30 -14.09
CA LEU A 281 -7.60 -1.69 -15.19
C LEU A 281 -6.31 -2.48 -15.43
N ILE A 282 -6.04 -2.85 -16.67
CA ILE A 282 -4.81 -3.54 -17.08
C ILE A 282 -4.00 -2.58 -17.97
N GLU A 283 -2.72 -2.42 -17.66
CA GLU A 283 -1.82 -1.54 -18.38
C GLU A 283 -0.64 -2.31 -18.96
N PHE A 284 -0.25 -1.93 -20.17
CA PHE A 284 0.86 -2.52 -20.90
C PHE A 284 1.80 -1.42 -21.35
N THR A 285 3.05 -1.47 -20.94
CA THR A 285 4.05 -0.46 -21.32
C THR A 285 4.91 -0.92 -22.48
N LEU A 286 4.89 -0.16 -23.57
CA LEU A 286 5.85 -0.28 -24.66
C LEU A 286 7.08 0.60 -24.30
N PRO A 287 8.24 0.00 -23.97
CA PRO A 287 9.35 0.74 -23.38
C PRO A 287 10.05 1.66 -24.38
N TYR A 288 10.63 2.76 -23.91
CA TYR A 288 11.34 3.72 -24.75
C TYR A 288 12.46 3.08 -25.57
N ALA A 289 13.12 2.05 -25.07
CA ALA A 289 14.13 1.31 -25.81
C ALA A 289 13.57 0.68 -27.10
N TRP A 290 12.32 0.24 -27.11
CA TRP A 290 11.62 -0.26 -28.27
C TRP A 290 11.04 0.89 -29.12
N LEU A 291 10.43 1.90 -28.47
CA LEU A 291 9.82 3.05 -29.13
C LEU A 291 10.83 3.89 -29.93
N ALA A 292 12.10 3.89 -29.55
CA ALA A 292 13.16 4.61 -30.26
C ALA A 292 13.29 4.20 -31.75
N TYR A 293 12.81 3.02 -32.12
CA TYR A 293 12.80 2.53 -33.49
C TYR A 293 11.44 2.67 -34.19
N GLN A 294 10.41 3.12 -33.47
CA GLN A 294 9.02 3.09 -33.93
C GLN A 294 8.40 4.48 -34.08
N ILE A 295 8.80 5.42 -33.24
CA ILE A 295 8.21 6.77 -33.20
C ILE A 295 9.24 7.84 -33.57
N LYS A 296 8.74 9.04 -33.85
CA LYS A 296 9.56 10.21 -34.15
C LYS A 296 10.46 10.59 -32.98
N ALA A 297 11.70 10.94 -33.27
CA ALA A 297 12.68 11.35 -32.25
C ALA A 297 12.22 12.54 -31.40
N ASP A 298 11.33 13.39 -31.93
CA ASP A 298 10.74 14.52 -31.22
C ASP A 298 9.97 14.11 -29.94
N TYR A 299 9.47 12.88 -29.88
CA TYR A 299 8.65 12.36 -28.79
C TYR A 299 9.38 11.36 -27.87
N LEU A 300 10.68 11.18 -28.10
CA LEU A 300 11.51 10.37 -27.20
C LEU A 300 12.01 11.20 -26.01
N PRO A 301 12.26 10.61 -24.84
CA PRO A 301 12.76 11.32 -23.69
C PRO A 301 14.15 11.94 -23.96
N THR A 302 14.46 12.98 -23.19
CA THR A 302 15.80 13.57 -23.11
C THR A 302 16.30 13.46 -21.69
N GLU A 303 17.62 13.49 -21.50
CA GLU A 303 18.20 13.54 -20.17
C GLU A 303 17.65 14.73 -19.37
N SER A 304 17.46 14.52 -18.07
CA SER A 304 17.07 15.57 -17.13
C SER A 304 18.15 16.68 -17.11
N THR A 305 17.70 17.88 -16.93
CA THR A 305 18.56 19.07 -16.75
C THR A 305 18.49 19.61 -15.33
N ALA A 306 17.87 18.87 -14.42
CA ALA A 306 17.80 19.24 -13.01
C ALA A 306 19.20 19.24 -12.39
N ASP A 307 19.55 20.34 -11.72
CA ASP A 307 20.86 20.56 -11.08
C ASP A 307 20.71 21.22 -9.69
N GLY A 308 19.45 21.31 -9.21
CA GLY A 308 19.08 22.02 -8.00
C GLY A 308 18.57 21.10 -6.90
N SER A 309 17.86 21.70 -5.95
CA SER A 309 17.15 21.05 -4.88
C SER A 309 15.90 21.84 -4.50
N LEU A 310 14.92 21.21 -3.83
CA LEU A 310 13.71 21.84 -3.36
C LEU A 310 13.76 22.00 -1.83
N THR A 311 13.51 23.21 -1.34
CA THR A 311 13.42 23.49 0.11
C THR A 311 11.99 23.87 0.47
N ALA A 312 11.57 23.59 1.71
CA ALA A 312 10.23 23.88 2.17
C ALA A 312 10.22 24.73 3.44
N GLU A 313 9.25 25.65 3.54
CA GLU A 313 9.03 26.50 4.70
C GLU A 313 7.54 26.57 5.03
N LEU A 314 7.20 26.36 6.30
CA LEU A 314 5.84 26.50 6.82
C LEU A 314 5.61 27.93 7.33
N SER A 315 4.51 28.53 6.95
CA SER A 315 4.06 29.83 7.43
C SER A 315 2.59 29.77 7.84
N GLU A 316 2.25 30.34 8.99
CA GLU A 316 0.86 30.49 9.45
C GLU A 316 0.17 31.71 8.79
N SER A 317 0.92 32.53 8.02
CA SER A 317 0.41 33.74 7.41
C SER A 317 0.02 33.54 5.95
N ALA A 318 -1.22 33.86 5.59
CA ALA A 318 -1.67 33.91 4.20
C ALA A 318 -0.85 34.90 3.34
N ASP A 319 -0.11 35.83 3.96
CA ASP A 319 0.75 36.78 3.26
C ASP A 319 1.95 36.10 2.58
N ALA A 320 2.32 34.88 2.99
CA ALA A 320 3.38 34.08 2.37
C ALA A 320 3.06 33.79 0.90
N ALA A 321 1.81 33.58 0.53
CA ALA A 321 1.37 33.38 -0.85
C ALA A 321 1.66 34.58 -1.77
N GLY A 322 1.69 35.79 -1.22
CA GLY A 322 1.96 37.02 -2.00
C GLY A 322 3.39 37.14 -2.52
N ASN A 323 4.32 36.33 -2.02
CA ASN A 323 5.74 36.33 -2.41
C ASN A 323 6.12 35.12 -3.28
N ALA A 324 5.26 34.10 -3.38
CA ALA A 324 5.52 32.93 -4.19
C ALA A 324 5.32 33.20 -5.68
N THR A 325 6.06 32.50 -6.53
CA THR A 325 5.90 32.57 -7.99
C THR A 325 4.54 31.99 -8.40
N TYR A 326 4.16 30.89 -7.75
CA TYR A 326 2.90 30.19 -7.98
C TYR A 326 2.16 29.97 -6.67
N VAL A 327 0.84 29.86 -6.73
CA VAL A 327 -0.02 29.57 -5.59
C VAL A 327 -0.95 28.43 -5.94
N CYS A 328 -0.95 27.40 -5.10
CA CYS A 328 -1.91 26.31 -5.13
C CYS A 328 -2.84 26.40 -3.91
N ASP A 329 -4.13 26.71 -4.12
CA ASP A 329 -5.15 26.67 -3.07
C ASP A 329 -5.88 25.31 -3.13
N THR A 330 -5.73 24.48 -2.11
CA THR A 330 -6.39 23.17 -2.04
C THR A 330 -7.84 23.25 -1.58
N GLY A 331 -8.45 24.44 -1.62
CA GLY A 331 -9.87 24.65 -1.31
C GLY A 331 -10.18 24.90 0.16
N THR A 332 -9.17 25.22 0.98
CA THR A 332 -9.37 25.51 2.42
C THR A 332 -9.98 26.89 2.69
N GLY A 333 -10.14 27.71 1.68
CA GLY A 333 -10.76 29.04 1.78
C GLY A 333 -9.97 30.03 2.64
N GLY A 334 -8.65 29.92 2.67
CA GLY A 334 -7.75 30.81 3.41
C GLY A 334 -7.67 30.53 4.93
N LEU A 335 -8.24 29.41 5.37
CA LEU A 335 -8.09 28.91 6.74
C LEU A 335 -7.09 27.76 6.71
N GLY A 336 -5.82 28.01 6.99
CA GLY A 336 -4.83 26.94 7.00
C GLY A 336 -3.40 27.47 6.96
N ALA A 337 -2.47 26.53 6.86
CA ALA A 337 -1.06 26.81 6.71
C ALA A 337 -0.72 27.15 5.26
N CYS A 338 0.37 27.86 5.07
CA CYS A 338 1.05 28.05 3.78
C CYS A 338 2.37 27.28 3.82
N VAL A 339 2.50 26.25 3.01
CA VAL A 339 3.78 25.57 2.79
C VAL A 339 4.38 26.08 1.49
N THR A 340 5.52 26.74 1.58
CA THR A 340 6.19 27.30 0.41
C THR A 340 7.40 26.43 0.04
N PHE A 341 7.36 25.85 -1.14
CA PHE A 341 8.47 25.10 -1.72
C PHE A 341 9.24 26.00 -2.67
N THR A 342 10.54 26.13 -2.47
CA THR A 342 11.41 27.03 -3.25
C THR A 342 12.55 26.24 -3.87
N ALA A 343 12.74 26.41 -5.18
CA ALA A 343 13.85 25.82 -5.92
C ALA A 343 15.16 26.59 -5.66
N SER A 344 16.24 25.86 -5.43
CA SER A 344 17.61 26.35 -5.42
C SER A 344 18.36 25.62 -6.54
N GLY A 345 18.61 26.29 -7.65
CA GLY A 345 18.93 25.68 -8.92
C GLY A 345 17.66 25.27 -9.68
N THR A 346 17.78 24.31 -10.58
CA THR A 346 16.66 23.82 -11.39
C THR A 346 16.13 22.50 -10.82
N VAL A 347 14.83 22.43 -10.60
CA VAL A 347 14.11 21.15 -10.33
C VAL A 347 13.04 20.93 -11.40
N GLU A 348 12.79 19.68 -11.74
CA GLU A 348 11.86 19.28 -12.80
C GLU A 348 10.69 18.46 -12.20
N ASP A 349 9.57 18.40 -12.92
CA ASP A 349 8.39 17.59 -12.60
C ASP A 349 7.87 17.78 -11.17
N VAL A 350 7.77 19.05 -10.74
CA VAL A 350 7.26 19.37 -9.41
C VAL A 350 5.75 19.20 -9.38
N GLU A 351 5.27 18.23 -8.63
CA GLU A 351 3.86 17.85 -8.58
C GLU A 351 3.32 17.78 -7.16
N LEU A 352 2.17 18.40 -6.92
CA LEU A 352 1.40 18.27 -5.69
C LEU A 352 0.20 17.36 -5.95
N ASN A 353 0.10 16.29 -5.20
CA ASN A 353 -0.97 15.30 -5.29
C ASN A 353 -1.83 15.26 -4.02
N ALA A 354 -3.14 15.07 -4.20
CA ALA A 354 -3.97 14.55 -3.12
C ALA A 354 -3.64 13.07 -2.92
N VAL A 355 -3.58 12.62 -1.66
CA VAL A 355 -3.29 11.22 -1.33
C VAL A 355 -4.20 10.68 -0.24
N THR A 356 -4.44 9.37 -0.29
CA THR A 356 -5.15 8.62 0.75
C THR A 356 -4.30 7.44 1.20
N TYR A 357 -4.12 7.29 2.50
CA TYR A 357 -3.45 6.13 3.08
C TYR A 357 -4.32 4.88 2.99
N LEU A 358 -3.73 3.77 2.57
CA LEU A 358 -4.37 2.47 2.42
C LEU A 358 -3.84 1.51 3.49
N GLU A 359 -4.57 1.32 4.58
CA GLU A 359 -4.18 0.48 5.72
C GLU A 359 -3.81 -0.96 5.33
N TYR A 360 -4.55 -1.55 4.37
CA TYR A 360 -4.34 -2.96 3.97
C TYR A 360 -3.01 -3.21 3.26
N SER A 361 -2.41 -2.19 2.66
CA SER A 361 -1.14 -2.29 1.93
C SER A 361 -0.01 -1.47 2.55
N ASN A 362 -0.29 -0.67 3.58
CA ASN A 362 0.63 0.30 4.18
C ASN A 362 1.24 1.23 3.13
N THR A 363 0.43 1.72 2.20
CA THR A 363 0.87 2.58 1.11
C THR A 363 -0.07 3.75 0.94
N TYR A 364 0.39 4.78 0.24
CA TYR A 364 -0.47 5.88 -0.19
C TYR A 364 -0.94 5.67 -1.62
N ARG A 365 -2.22 5.89 -1.85
CA ARG A 365 -2.79 6.02 -3.18
C ARG A 365 -2.83 7.49 -3.55
N THR A 366 -2.37 7.82 -4.75
CA THR A 366 -2.57 9.14 -5.36
C THR A 366 -4.03 9.29 -5.78
N ASP A 367 -4.66 10.36 -5.31
CA ASP A 367 -6.06 10.71 -5.60
C ASP A 367 -6.20 11.83 -6.63
N GLY A 368 -5.12 12.14 -7.32
CA GLY A 368 -5.07 13.10 -8.41
C GLY A 368 -4.13 14.27 -8.18
N THR A 369 -3.67 14.85 -9.29
CA THR A 369 -2.83 16.04 -9.32
C THR A 369 -3.66 17.27 -8.93
N LEU A 370 -3.15 18.06 -7.99
CA LEU A 370 -3.72 19.35 -7.59
C LEU A 370 -2.98 20.51 -8.27
N TRP A 371 -1.67 20.37 -8.41
CA TRP A 371 -0.82 21.34 -9.06
C TRP A 371 0.42 20.66 -9.64
N TYR A 372 0.91 21.16 -10.77
CA TYR A 372 2.09 20.64 -11.44
C TYR A 372 2.85 21.75 -12.13
N ALA A 373 4.19 21.71 -12.07
CA ALA A 373 5.05 22.50 -12.93
C ALA A 373 6.13 21.59 -13.52
N GLY A 374 6.24 21.55 -14.84
CA GLY A 374 7.27 20.77 -15.51
C GLY A 374 8.70 21.19 -15.14
N ARG A 375 8.86 22.41 -14.57
CA ARG A 375 10.13 22.93 -14.08
C ARG A 375 9.91 24.11 -13.14
N LEU A 376 10.72 24.20 -12.08
CA LEU A 376 10.98 25.43 -11.34
C LEU A 376 12.45 25.84 -11.54
N ALA A 377 12.68 27.10 -11.93
CA ALA A 377 14.01 27.67 -12.02
C ALA A 377 14.48 28.18 -10.65
N ASP A 378 15.77 28.48 -10.55
CA ASP A 378 16.39 29.03 -9.33
C ASP A 378 15.59 30.22 -8.76
N GLY A 379 15.19 30.12 -7.50
CA GLY A 379 14.39 31.10 -6.78
C GLY A 379 12.89 31.09 -7.10
N GLU A 380 12.41 30.32 -8.06
CA GLU A 380 10.97 30.12 -8.25
C GLU A 380 10.38 29.26 -7.14
N SER A 381 9.13 29.52 -6.80
CA SER A 381 8.47 28.85 -5.67
C SER A 381 6.99 28.62 -5.90
N VAL A 382 6.44 27.61 -5.24
CA VAL A 382 5.00 27.40 -5.11
C VAL A 382 4.59 27.46 -3.64
N CYS A 383 3.58 28.27 -3.34
CA CYS A 383 2.94 28.29 -2.02
C CYS A 383 1.67 27.42 -2.06
N VAL A 384 1.66 26.37 -1.28
CA VAL A 384 0.51 25.50 -1.09
C VAL A 384 -0.30 26.00 0.10
N GLN A 385 -1.49 26.54 -0.17
CA GLN A 385 -2.45 26.93 0.85
C GLN A 385 -3.32 25.72 1.19
N THR A 386 -3.14 25.18 2.39
CA THR A 386 -3.79 23.93 2.78
C THR A 386 -4.04 23.86 4.27
N TRP A 387 -4.90 22.94 4.67
CA TRP A 387 -4.97 22.46 6.04
C TRP A 387 -4.12 21.18 6.17
N ILE A 388 -3.15 21.19 7.06
CA ILE A 388 -2.28 20.04 7.30
C ILE A 388 -2.89 19.25 8.47
N PRO A 389 -3.29 17.98 8.27
CA PRO A 389 -3.74 17.14 9.36
C PRO A 389 -2.54 16.77 10.26
N ASP A 390 -2.83 16.63 11.55
CA ASP A 390 -1.86 16.24 12.60
C ASP A 390 -1.73 14.71 12.76
N VAL A 391 -2.33 13.93 11.88
CA VAL A 391 -2.36 12.46 11.95
C VAL A 391 -1.80 11.86 10.67
N MET A 392 -2.62 11.77 9.62
CA MET A 392 -2.20 11.16 8.36
C MET A 392 -2.14 12.20 7.26
N PRO A 393 -1.05 12.26 6.47
CA PRO A 393 -0.98 13.15 5.32
C PRO A 393 -2.12 12.94 4.34
N ASN A 394 -2.60 14.03 3.78
CA ASN A 394 -3.55 14.05 2.68
C ASN A 394 -2.98 14.66 1.40
N LEU A 395 -1.72 15.09 1.46
CA LEU A 395 -0.99 15.70 0.35
C LEU A 395 0.41 15.09 0.26
N ALA A 396 0.88 14.91 -0.96
CA ALA A 396 2.26 14.61 -1.27
C ALA A 396 2.80 15.59 -2.30
N ILE A 397 4.08 15.90 -2.20
CA ILE A 397 4.81 16.62 -3.22
C ILE A 397 5.90 15.71 -3.80
N SER A 398 6.02 15.68 -5.13
CA SER A 398 7.09 14.99 -5.82
C SER A 398 7.88 15.97 -6.71
N TRP A 399 9.14 15.66 -6.95
CA TRP A 399 9.99 16.41 -7.85
C TRP A 399 11.19 15.58 -8.30
N ARG A 400 11.85 16.03 -9.36
CA ARG A 400 13.13 15.51 -9.80
C ARG A 400 14.21 16.58 -9.67
N ASP A 401 15.34 16.22 -9.05
CA ASP A 401 16.50 17.08 -8.89
C ASP A 401 17.82 16.37 -9.29
N ALA A 402 18.95 16.92 -8.87
CA ALA A 402 20.27 16.36 -9.19
C ALA A 402 20.51 14.96 -8.59
N ASP A 403 19.82 14.63 -7.49
CA ASP A 403 19.97 13.37 -6.78
C ASP A 403 18.93 12.32 -7.24
N GLY A 404 17.95 12.72 -8.07
CA GLY A 404 16.93 11.85 -8.66
C GLY A 404 15.50 12.27 -8.37
N GLU A 405 14.61 11.30 -8.27
CA GLU A 405 13.18 11.51 -7.97
C GLU A 405 12.93 11.46 -6.47
N HIS A 406 12.08 12.37 -6.00
CA HIS A 406 11.67 12.49 -4.61
C HIS A 406 10.16 12.50 -4.50
N VAL A 407 9.64 11.85 -3.47
CA VAL A 407 8.22 11.92 -3.07
C VAL A 407 8.18 12.14 -1.56
N LYS A 408 7.57 13.24 -1.12
CA LYS A 408 7.43 13.53 0.31
C LYS A 408 5.98 13.83 0.66
N TYR A 409 5.54 13.27 1.77
CA TYR A 409 4.21 13.47 2.32
C TYR A 409 4.22 14.62 3.31
N ILE A 410 3.24 15.53 3.19
CA ILE A 410 3.21 16.78 3.94
C ILE A 410 2.46 16.56 5.26
N SER A 411 3.15 16.71 6.38
CA SER A 411 2.61 16.57 7.73
C SER A 411 3.07 17.70 8.64
N GLN A 412 2.57 17.69 9.86
CA GLN A 412 2.90 18.67 10.90
C GLN A 412 3.08 17.96 12.23
N SER A 413 4.12 18.33 12.96
CA SER A 413 4.36 17.84 14.33
C SER A 413 3.21 18.22 15.27
N GLY A 414 2.60 17.25 15.90
CA GLY A 414 1.58 17.47 16.93
C GLY A 414 2.14 18.11 18.22
N MET A 415 3.47 18.16 18.39
CA MET A 415 4.11 18.72 19.58
C MET A 415 4.34 20.24 19.47
N ASP A 416 4.84 20.72 18.36
CA ASP A 416 5.25 22.11 18.19
C ASP A 416 4.74 22.78 16.90
N GLY A 417 4.02 22.02 16.06
CA GLY A 417 3.46 22.50 14.80
C GLY A 417 4.50 22.70 13.69
N SER A 418 5.71 22.17 13.83
CA SER A 418 6.73 22.26 12.77
C SER A 418 6.33 21.41 11.55
N LEU A 419 6.78 21.85 10.36
CA LEU A 419 6.56 21.12 9.11
C LEU A 419 7.41 19.84 9.12
N ILE A 420 6.79 18.75 8.73
CA ILE A 420 7.44 17.47 8.52
C ILE A 420 7.17 17.04 7.08
N LEU A 421 8.24 16.71 6.35
CA LEU A 421 8.19 16.09 5.03
C LEU A 421 8.65 14.64 5.16
N MET A 422 7.72 13.70 5.05
CA MET A 422 7.95 12.29 5.38
C MET A 422 7.91 11.41 4.15
N ASP A 423 8.66 10.29 4.20
CA ASP A 423 8.54 9.19 3.27
C ASP A 423 7.25 8.38 3.55
N GLY A 424 6.72 7.69 2.54
CA GLY A 424 5.40 7.05 2.63
C GLY A 424 5.30 5.99 3.70
N GLU A 425 6.34 5.20 3.84
CA GLU A 425 6.42 4.08 4.77
C GLU A 425 6.50 4.51 6.24
N GLN A 426 6.91 5.75 6.53
CA GLN A 426 6.96 6.30 7.89
C GLN A 426 5.61 6.34 8.60
N TYR A 427 4.51 6.27 7.84
CA TYR A 427 3.14 6.37 8.37
C TYR A 427 2.47 5.02 8.58
N ALA A 428 3.11 3.93 8.23
CA ALA A 428 2.56 2.62 8.53
C ALA A 428 2.35 2.48 10.05
N GLU A 429 1.11 2.15 10.47
CA GLU A 429 0.85 1.92 11.90
C GLU A 429 1.75 0.81 12.43
N ARG A 430 2.37 1.03 13.57
CA ARG A 430 3.20 0.05 14.27
C ARG A 430 2.32 -0.93 15.03
N PRO A 431 2.65 -2.19 15.09
CA PRO A 431 3.76 -2.90 14.44
C PRO A 431 3.52 -3.17 12.95
N VAL A 432 4.56 -3.06 12.15
CA VAL A 432 4.53 -3.32 10.70
C VAL A 432 5.15 -4.67 10.39
N ASN A 433 4.42 -5.54 9.68
CA ASN A 433 4.96 -6.78 9.16
C ASN A 433 5.49 -6.57 7.74
N ILE A 434 6.80 -6.72 7.56
CA ILE A 434 7.46 -6.59 6.26
C ILE A 434 7.97 -7.93 5.71
N SER A 435 7.43 -9.04 6.24
CA SER A 435 7.77 -10.40 5.78
C SER A 435 7.51 -10.56 4.29
N GLY A 436 8.46 -11.18 3.59
CA GLY A 436 8.39 -11.42 2.14
C GLY A 436 8.77 -10.21 1.27
N LYS A 437 9.00 -9.04 1.84
CA LYS A 437 9.57 -7.90 1.11
C LYS A 437 11.08 -8.00 1.07
N SER A 438 11.69 -7.82 -0.10
CA SER A 438 13.16 -7.81 -0.26
C SER A 438 13.78 -6.46 0.07
N VAL A 439 13.00 -5.38 -0.08
CA VAL A 439 13.36 -4.01 0.27
C VAL A 439 12.14 -3.35 0.89
N TYR A 440 12.36 -2.58 1.94
CA TYR A 440 11.35 -1.78 2.61
C TYR A 440 11.96 -0.50 3.17
N HIS A 441 11.22 0.59 3.16
CA HIS A 441 11.66 1.88 3.69
C HIS A 441 10.78 2.25 4.89
N TYR A 442 11.42 2.55 6.03
CA TYR A 442 10.72 2.95 7.25
C TYR A 442 11.67 3.73 8.17
N ASP A 443 11.16 4.79 8.78
CA ASP A 443 11.87 5.53 9.83
C ASP A 443 11.90 4.70 11.11
N ILE A 444 13.00 3.98 11.31
CA ILE A 444 13.18 3.13 12.49
C ILE A 444 13.91 3.83 13.64
N ASN A 445 14.58 4.94 13.37
CA ASN A 445 15.39 5.68 14.35
C ASN A 445 14.70 6.96 14.86
N GLY A 446 13.54 7.35 14.31
CA GLY A 446 12.74 8.48 14.70
C GLY A 446 13.26 9.85 14.22
N ASP A 447 14.13 9.89 13.19
CA ASP A 447 14.71 11.13 12.67
C ASP A 447 13.91 11.74 11.49
N TYR A 448 12.80 11.13 11.13
CA TYR A 448 11.90 11.49 10.01
C TYR A 448 12.48 11.25 8.61
N ALA A 449 13.53 10.46 8.50
CA ALA A 449 14.02 9.93 7.23
C ALA A 449 13.89 8.41 7.24
N ALA A 450 13.39 7.83 6.15
CA ALA A 450 13.19 6.39 6.09
C ALA A 450 14.52 5.67 5.81
N GLU A 451 14.86 4.68 6.65
CA GLU A 451 15.95 3.75 6.39
C GLU A 451 15.53 2.72 5.35
N GLU A 452 16.46 2.37 4.45
CA GLU A 452 16.31 1.23 3.56
C GLU A 452 16.63 -0.08 4.30
N ILE A 453 15.62 -0.92 4.48
CA ILE A 453 15.74 -2.25 5.10
C ILE A 453 15.74 -3.30 3.98
N THR A 454 16.83 -4.05 3.84
CA THR A 454 16.94 -5.09 2.82
C THR A 454 17.05 -6.48 3.43
N VAL A 455 16.35 -7.46 2.82
CA VAL A 455 16.41 -8.87 3.22
C VAL A 455 16.82 -9.71 2.03
N THR A 456 17.94 -10.44 2.18
CA THR A 456 18.40 -11.40 1.18
C THR A 456 18.48 -12.78 1.78
N ALA A 457 18.11 -13.81 1.00
CA ALA A 457 18.15 -15.20 1.39
C ALA A 457 19.15 -15.98 0.53
N LYS A 458 19.88 -16.90 1.16
CA LYS A 458 20.81 -17.81 0.51
C LYS A 458 20.55 -19.24 0.96
N ASP A 459 20.42 -20.15 0.00
CA ASP A 459 20.25 -21.59 0.32
C ASP A 459 21.47 -22.14 1.10
N ALA A 460 21.19 -22.70 2.25
CA ALA A 460 22.14 -23.31 3.18
C ALA A 460 21.81 -24.81 3.42
N GLY A 461 21.52 -25.55 2.35
CA GLY A 461 21.27 -27.00 2.42
C GLY A 461 19.81 -27.38 2.63
N GLY A 462 18.90 -26.60 2.03
CA GLY A 462 17.44 -26.79 2.09
C GLY A 462 16.74 -25.83 3.03
N LEU A 463 17.48 -25.05 3.79
CA LEU A 463 17.01 -23.92 4.59
C LEU A 463 17.66 -22.64 4.05
N ASN A 464 17.08 -21.49 4.31
CA ASN A 464 17.65 -20.20 3.93
C ASN A 464 18.46 -19.60 5.09
N GLU A 465 19.67 -19.15 4.78
CA GLU A 465 20.43 -18.22 5.60
C GLU A 465 20.06 -16.81 5.16
N TYR A 466 19.49 -16.01 6.07
CA TYR A 466 19.05 -14.66 5.78
C TYR A 466 20.18 -13.64 6.07
N THR A 467 20.16 -12.53 5.33
CA THR A 467 20.96 -11.35 5.61
C THR A 467 20.02 -10.16 5.61
N ILE A 468 19.97 -9.44 6.73
CA ILE A 468 19.23 -8.20 6.87
C ILE A 468 20.25 -7.06 6.93
N ALA A 469 19.99 -5.98 6.20
CA ALA A 469 20.80 -4.78 6.28
C ALA A 469 19.92 -3.54 6.33
N VAL A 470 20.39 -2.53 7.04
CA VAL A 470 19.77 -1.20 7.17
C VAL A 470 20.73 -0.18 6.60
N ASN A 471 20.31 0.58 5.60
CA ASN A 471 21.15 1.54 4.84
C ASN A 471 22.50 0.91 4.43
N GLY A 472 22.45 -0.36 3.99
CA GLY A 472 23.63 -1.13 3.59
C GLY A 472 24.50 -1.67 4.75
N THR A 473 24.20 -1.32 6.00
CA THR A 473 24.87 -1.90 7.18
C THR A 473 24.24 -3.25 7.51
N VAL A 474 25.01 -4.32 7.33
CA VAL A 474 24.55 -5.68 7.61
C VAL A 474 24.46 -5.89 9.12
N LEU A 475 23.29 -6.32 9.58
CA LEU A 475 23.06 -6.65 10.99
C LEU A 475 23.84 -7.90 11.40
N ASP A 476 24.14 -8.03 12.70
CA ASP A 476 24.92 -9.15 13.22
C ASP A 476 24.27 -10.49 12.83
N ARG A 477 25.08 -11.38 12.27
CA ARG A 477 24.65 -12.69 11.78
C ARG A 477 24.76 -13.81 12.80
N THR A 478 25.45 -13.61 13.90
CA THR A 478 25.75 -14.68 14.87
C THR A 478 24.50 -15.25 15.54
N ASN A 479 23.42 -14.46 15.56
CA ASN A 479 22.17 -14.81 16.22
C ASN A 479 20.99 -14.96 15.25
N MET A 480 21.25 -14.91 13.92
CA MET A 480 20.19 -15.04 12.93
C MET A 480 19.71 -16.48 12.81
N PRO A 481 18.41 -16.73 12.94
CA PRO A 481 17.85 -18.05 12.68
C PRO A 481 17.97 -18.45 11.20
N VAL A 482 18.00 -19.75 10.96
CA VAL A 482 17.96 -20.34 9.61
C VAL A 482 16.62 -21.02 9.44
N GLY A 483 15.95 -20.81 8.30
CA GLY A 483 14.62 -21.35 8.07
C GLY A 483 14.19 -21.33 6.62
N ASP A 484 13.04 -21.92 6.31
CA ASP A 484 12.42 -21.85 4.97
C ASP A 484 11.42 -20.69 4.85
N ARG A 485 10.91 -20.20 5.98
CA ARG A 485 10.02 -19.02 6.10
C ARG A 485 10.56 -18.08 7.15
N TYR A 486 10.19 -16.80 7.05
CA TYR A 486 10.53 -15.81 8.06
C TYR A 486 9.41 -14.80 8.27
N ASP A 487 9.40 -14.21 9.46
CA ASP A 487 8.68 -12.98 9.78
C ASP A 487 9.67 -11.89 10.15
N LEU A 488 9.44 -10.69 9.64
CA LEU A 488 10.18 -9.50 10.03
C LEU A 488 9.19 -8.38 10.39
N TRP A 489 9.34 -7.90 11.62
CA TRP A 489 8.47 -6.88 12.18
C TRP A 489 9.26 -5.63 12.52
N ILE A 490 8.66 -4.48 12.27
CA ILE A 490 9.08 -3.17 12.79
C ILE A 490 8.09 -2.82 13.90
N CYS A 491 8.57 -2.56 15.10
CA CYS A 491 7.73 -2.25 16.25
C CYS A 491 8.50 -1.36 17.24
N ASP A 492 7.77 -0.60 18.01
CA ASP A 492 8.28 0.20 19.13
C ASP A 492 7.88 -0.55 20.41
N LEU A 493 8.84 -1.27 21.02
CA LEU A 493 8.58 -2.19 22.13
C LEU A 493 8.48 -1.51 23.50
N ASP A 494 9.11 -0.36 23.66
CA ASP A 494 9.17 0.35 24.95
C ASP A 494 8.45 1.72 24.92
N GLY A 495 7.96 2.14 23.74
CA GLY A 495 7.17 3.34 23.57
C GLY A 495 8.00 4.63 23.52
N ASP A 496 9.29 4.56 23.20
CA ASP A 496 10.18 5.71 23.14
C ASP A 496 10.20 6.41 21.77
N GLY A 497 9.54 5.82 20.75
CA GLY A 497 9.44 6.34 19.40
C GLY A 497 10.49 5.79 18.43
N ILE A 498 11.53 5.13 18.92
CA ILE A 498 12.51 4.38 18.13
C ILE A 498 11.98 2.96 17.91
N CYS A 499 12.15 2.40 16.73
CA CYS A 499 11.64 1.06 16.45
C CYS A 499 12.68 -0.03 16.66
N GLU A 500 12.23 -1.18 17.11
CA GLU A 500 12.98 -2.42 17.04
C GLU A 500 12.63 -3.19 15.77
N LEU A 501 13.63 -3.90 15.23
CA LEU A 501 13.45 -4.92 14.22
C LEU A 501 13.42 -6.29 14.87
N LEU A 502 12.32 -7.04 14.73
CA LEU A 502 12.19 -8.40 15.25
C LEU A 502 12.10 -9.39 14.09
N PHE A 503 13.06 -10.29 14.01
CA PHE A 503 13.16 -11.28 12.94
C PHE A 503 12.98 -12.69 13.50
N ALA A 504 12.04 -13.44 12.97
CA ALA A 504 11.80 -14.85 13.31
C ALA A 504 11.93 -15.72 12.05
N ALA A 505 12.67 -16.83 12.12
CA ALA A 505 12.71 -17.81 11.03
C ALA A 505 12.26 -19.17 11.51
N ASP A 506 11.58 -19.91 10.62
CA ASP A 506 11.03 -21.23 10.81
C ASP A 506 11.83 -22.27 10.01
N PRO A 507 12.49 -23.24 10.65
CA PRO A 507 13.22 -24.29 9.95
C PRO A 507 12.33 -25.36 9.29
N GLY A 508 11.01 -25.08 9.14
CA GLY A 508 10.07 -25.98 8.47
C GLY A 508 9.28 -26.91 9.40
N SER A 509 9.40 -26.71 10.72
CA SER A 509 8.72 -27.52 11.74
C SER A 509 7.90 -26.68 12.74
N ASP A 510 7.61 -25.42 12.39
CA ASP A 510 7.00 -24.40 13.26
C ASP A 510 7.81 -24.11 14.55
N ASP A 511 9.09 -24.51 14.59
CA ASP A 511 10.04 -24.24 15.67
C ASP A 511 10.76 -22.91 15.44
N TYR A 512 10.01 -21.83 15.39
CA TYR A 512 10.57 -20.50 15.16
C TYR A 512 11.62 -20.09 16.19
N ARG A 513 12.62 -19.36 15.70
CA ARG A 513 13.56 -18.60 16.53
C ARG A 513 13.52 -17.13 16.17
N THR A 514 13.44 -16.29 17.20
CA THR A 514 13.39 -14.83 17.05
C THR A 514 14.66 -14.20 17.57
N CYS A 515 15.22 -13.27 16.79
CA CYS A 515 16.23 -12.30 17.19
C CYS A 515 15.76 -10.87 16.88
N GLY A 516 16.46 -9.85 17.35
CA GLY A 516 16.07 -8.47 17.12
C GLY A 516 17.21 -7.48 17.28
N TRP A 517 16.99 -6.25 16.81
CA TRP A 517 17.93 -5.15 16.82
C TRP A 517 17.23 -3.83 17.13
N HIS A 518 17.94 -2.91 17.79
CA HIS A 518 17.49 -1.54 18.01
C HIS A 518 17.64 -0.72 16.73
N GLY A 519 16.66 0.12 16.41
CA GLY A 519 16.64 0.87 15.15
C GLY A 519 17.66 2.00 15.08
N ASP A 520 18.02 2.60 16.21
CA ASP A 520 18.97 3.71 16.29
C ASP A 520 20.45 3.25 16.25
N THR A 521 20.77 2.18 16.99
CA THR A 521 22.11 1.68 17.17
C THR A 521 22.46 0.49 16.29
N LEU A 522 21.44 -0.23 15.83
CA LEU A 522 21.52 -1.53 15.13
C LEU A 522 22.23 -2.61 15.96
N GLU A 523 22.31 -2.43 17.27
CA GLU A 523 22.84 -3.41 18.19
C GLU A 523 21.80 -4.49 18.52
N PRO A 524 22.21 -5.75 18.75
CA PRO A 524 21.29 -6.82 19.07
C PRO A 524 20.53 -6.60 20.38
N ILE A 525 19.23 -6.86 20.34
CA ILE A 525 18.36 -6.86 21.52
C ILE A 525 18.76 -8.00 22.48
N GLN A 526 18.71 -7.73 23.77
CA GLN A 526 18.85 -8.73 24.80
C GLN A 526 17.49 -9.22 25.29
N PHE A 527 17.22 -10.51 25.11
CA PHE A 527 16.01 -11.16 25.62
C PHE A 527 16.26 -11.80 26.98
N THR A 528 15.38 -11.55 27.95
CA THR A 528 15.49 -12.06 29.32
C THR A 528 14.15 -12.62 29.82
N GLY A 529 14.19 -13.38 30.89
CA GLY A 529 12.99 -13.83 31.61
C GLY A 529 12.40 -15.15 31.17
N ASP A 530 13.06 -15.88 30.26
CA ASP A 530 12.58 -17.22 29.87
C ASP A 530 13.19 -18.35 30.74
N ALA A 531 12.63 -18.50 31.93
CA ALA A 531 13.00 -19.58 32.84
C ALA A 531 12.32 -20.94 32.50
N ARG A 532 11.43 -20.99 31.51
CA ARG A 532 10.58 -22.15 31.19
C ARG A 532 11.37 -23.41 30.84
N TYR A 533 12.47 -23.22 30.14
CA TYR A 533 13.24 -24.34 29.61
C TYR A 533 14.45 -24.72 30.47
N GLY A 534 14.58 -24.15 31.66
CA GLY A 534 15.72 -24.41 32.55
C GLY A 534 17.07 -24.05 31.95
N LYS A 535 17.07 -23.24 30.90
CA LYS A 535 18.25 -22.85 30.14
C LYS A 535 18.58 -21.40 30.49
N ASP A 536 19.52 -21.24 31.36
CA ASP A 536 20.16 -20.03 31.77
C ASP A 536 19.29 -19.09 32.67
N PRO A 537 19.49 -19.11 33.98
CA PRO A 537 18.90 -18.15 34.90
C PRO A 537 19.41 -16.71 34.69
N ASN A 538 20.37 -16.48 33.79
CA ASN A 538 20.96 -15.18 33.52
C ASN A 538 20.44 -14.51 32.25
N GLY A 539 19.42 -15.09 31.59
CA GLY A 539 18.86 -14.58 30.38
C GLY A 539 19.44 -15.18 29.10
N ILE A 540 18.65 -15.15 28.04
CA ILE A 540 19.05 -15.59 26.71
C ILE A 540 19.70 -14.41 26.01
N THR A 541 21.00 -14.50 25.78
CA THR A 541 21.66 -13.56 24.87
C THR A 541 21.54 -14.10 23.44
N GLY A 542 20.80 -13.36 22.60
CA GLY A 542 20.87 -13.55 21.17
C GLY A 542 19.59 -13.98 20.47
N SER A 543 18.86 -15.02 20.92
CA SER A 543 17.59 -15.41 20.30
C SER A 543 16.62 -16.04 21.30
N LEU A 544 15.32 -15.88 21.05
CA LEU A 544 14.23 -16.58 21.74
C LEU A 544 13.77 -17.79 20.92
N ASP A 545 13.48 -18.91 21.59
CA ASP A 545 12.73 -20.00 20.97
C ASP A 545 11.25 -19.59 20.90
N GLY A 546 10.72 -19.41 19.69
CA GLY A 546 9.36 -19.00 19.41
C GLY A 546 9.25 -17.92 18.33
N ARG A 547 8.01 -17.66 17.94
CA ARG A 547 7.63 -16.69 16.92
C ARG A 547 7.04 -15.44 17.56
N VAL A 548 7.51 -14.27 17.18
CA VAL A 548 6.85 -13.01 17.56
C VAL A 548 5.58 -12.83 16.75
N VAL A 549 4.49 -12.55 17.45
CA VAL A 549 3.18 -12.20 16.90
C VAL A 549 2.62 -10.99 17.64
N PHE A 550 1.66 -10.28 17.03
CA PHE A 550 1.04 -9.13 17.64
C PHE A 550 -0.47 -9.33 17.81
N SER A 551 -1.01 -8.86 18.92
CA SER A 551 -2.44 -8.84 19.19
C SER A 551 -2.85 -7.48 19.73
N GLY A 552 -3.61 -6.70 18.94
CA GLY A 552 -3.99 -5.33 19.30
C GLY A 552 -2.79 -4.42 19.53
N GLY A 553 -1.71 -4.58 18.74
CA GLY A 553 -0.46 -3.81 18.89
C GLY A 553 0.50 -4.32 19.98
N ILE A 554 0.07 -5.28 20.80
CA ILE A 554 0.90 -5.82 21.89
C ILE A 554 1.77 -6.95 21.37
N PRO A 555 3.10 -6.90 21.53
CA PRO A 555 4.00 -7.96 21.12
C PRO A 555 3.83 -9.19 22.03
N MET A 556 3.78 -10.35 21.44
CA MET A 556 3.63 -11.63 22.13
C MET A 556 4.59 -12.65 21.51
N LEU A 557 5.11 -13.54 22.34
CA LEU A 557 5.87 -14.70 21.88
C LEU A 557 4.93 -15.91 21.79
N GLU A 558 4.88 -16.51 20.62
CA GLU A 558 4.16 -17.75 20.34
C GLU A 558 5.12 -18.93 20.33
N VAL A 559 4.78 -19.99 21.07
CA VAL A 559 5.58 -21.22 21.18
C VAL A 559 4.70 -22.45 21.21
N TRP A 560 5.27 -23.60 20.85
CA TRP A 560 4.62 -24.88 21.00
C TRP A 560 4.85 -25.48 22.39
N TYR A 561 3.78 -26.01 22.97
CA TYR A 561 3.79 -26.77 24.22
C TYR A 561 3.27 -28.20 23.98
N TYR A 562 3.90 -29.12 24.64
CA TYR A 562 3.62 -30.57 24.52
C TYR A 562 3.10 -31.16 25.82
N GLN A 563 2.35 -30.39 26.58
CA GLN A 563 1.69 -30.82 27.83
C GLN A 563 0.24 -31.19 27.55
N LEU A 564 -0.19 -32.42 27.79
CA LEU A 564 -1.53 -32.93 27.49
C LEU A 564 -1.93 -32.82 26.01
N GLY A 565 -0.96 -32.92 25.11
CA GLY A 565 -1.11 -32.75 23.67
C GLY A 565 -0.21 -31.66 23.14
N THR A 566 -0.35 -31.33 21.84
CA THR A 566 0.38 -30.27 21.17
C THR A 566 -0.47 -28.99 21.09
N TYR A 567 -0.03 -27.92 21.70
CA TYR A 567 -0.75 -26.64 21.74
C TYR A 567 0.18 -25.48 21.41
N CYS A 568 -0.37 -24.52 20.68
CA CYS A 568 0.26 -23.22 20.46
C CYS A 568 -0.10 -22.29 21.63
N ALA A 569 0.90 -21.77 22.33
CA ALA A 569 0.70 -20.89 23.47
C ALA A 569 1.37 -19.53 23.26
N VAL A 570 0.79 -18.45 23.77
CA VAL A 570 1.30 -17.09 23.65
C VAL A 570 1.50 -16.45 25.03
N ILE A 571 2.58 -15.68 25.15
CA ILE A 571 2.90 -14.85 26.32
C ILE A 571 3.27 -13.42 25.88
N GLY A 572 2.92 -12.42 26.69
CA GLY A 572 3.27 -11.02 26.43
C GLY A 572 4.78 -10.77 26.51
N MET A 573 5.26 -9.82 25.72
CA MET A 573 6.64 -9.31 25.72
C MET A 573 6.62 -7.84 26.16
N ASN A 574 7.59 -7.43 26.96
CA ASN A 574 7.77 -6.05 27.41
C ASN A 574 9.18 -5.59 27.07
N GLY A 575 9.30 -4.46 26.36
CA GLY A 575 10.55 -3.74 26.17
C GLY A 575 10.84 -2.83 27.37
N THR A 576 12.10 -2.52 27.58
CA THR A 576 12.58 -1.57 28.58
C THR A 576 13.51 -0.56 27.93
N SER A 577 13.57 0.65 28.45
CA SER A 577 14.37 1.77 27.92
C SER A 577 15.89 1.54 27.91
N ASP A 578 16.38 0.44 28.46
CA ASP A 578 17.76 0.00 28.40
C ASP A 578 18.00 -1.10 27.33
N GLY A 579 17.01 -1.32 26.48
CA GLY A 579 17.10 -2.21 25.34
C GLY A 579 17.00 -3.68 25.67
N VAL A 580 16.39 -4.02 26.80
CA VAL A 580 16.15 -5.40 27.22
C VAL A 580 14.68 -5.75 27.00
N VAL A 581 14.40 -6.83 26.28
CA VAL A 581 13.06 -7.37 26.15
C VAL A 581 12.86 -8.51 27.13
N THR A 582 11.84 -8.40 27.96
CA THR A 582 11.48 -9.42 28.96
C THR A 582 10.14 -10.06 28.63
N LEU A 583 10.03 -11.37 28.83
CA LEU A 583 8.72 -12.01 28.86
C LEU A 583 8.01 -11.63 30.16
N ASP A 584 6.73 -11.26 30.05
CA ASP A 584 5.96 -10.83 31.22
C ASP A 584 5.66 -12.02 32.15
N PRO A 585 6.29 -12.12 33.33
CA PRO A 585 6.09 -13.24 34.24
C PRO A 585 4.70 -13.24 34.92
N SER A 586 3.94 -12.16 34.82
CA SER A 586 2.58 -12.06 35.34
C SER A 586 1.55 -12.67 34.41
N PHE A 587 1.91 -12.89 33.13
CA PHE A 587 1.05 -13.53 32.16
C PHE A 587 1.15 -15.04 32.26
N LYS A 588 -0.02 -15.69 32.38
CA LYS A 588 -0.13 -17.11 32.10
C LYS A 588 -0.04 -17.32 30.59
N TRP A 589 0.66 -18.35 30.18
CA TRP A 589 0.70 -18.75 28.79
C TRP A 589 -0.70 -19.21 28.33
N ASN A 590 -1.32 -18.47 27.43
CA ASN A 590 -2.64 -18.76 26.94
C ASN A 590 -2.56 -19.67 25.71
N TYR A 591 -3.27 -20.78 25.71
CA TYR A 591 -3.35 -21.65 24.53
C TYR A 591 -4.19 -20.99 23.44
N ARG A 592 -3.62 -20.93 22.24
CA ARG A 592 -4.34 -20.51 21.03
C ARG A 592 -4.98 -21.70 20.35
N GLY A 593 -6.28 -21.60 20.00
CA GLY A 593 -6.96 -22.58 19.17
C GLY A 593 -7.24 -23.93 19.85
N SER A 594 -7.19 -24.02 21.20
CA SER A 594 -7.60 -25.22 21.89
C SER A 594 -9.14 -25.34 21.88
N TYR A 595 -9.64 -26.01 20.87
CA TYR A 595 -11.08 -26.24 20.67
C TYR A 595 -11.51 -27.64 21.03
N TYR A 596 -10.58 -28.50 21.50
CA TYR A 596 -10.84 -29.89 21.80
C TYR A 596 -11.03 -30.09 23.28
N TYR A 597 -12.20 -30.68 23.65
CA TYR A 597 -12.39 -31.19 25.00
C TYR A 597 -11.62 -32.47 25.15
N LEU A 598 -10.75 -32.53 26.16
CA LEU A 598 -10.14 -33.76 26.61
C LEU A 598 -11.15 -34.52 27.48
N THR A 599 -11.34 -35.83 27.22
CA THR A 599 -12.20 -36.69 28.04
C THR A 599 -11.34 -37.45 29.03
N VAL A 600 -11.66 -37.32 30.30
CA VAL A 600 -10.96 -38.00 31.38
C VAL A 600 -11.24 -39.53 31.30
N ALA A 601 -10.20 -40.35 31.25
CA ALA A 601 -10.30 -41.81 31.20
C ALA A 601 -10.07 -42.45 32.56
N LYS A 602 -9.35 -41.78 33.46
CA LYS A 602 -9.00 -42.24 34.81
C LYS A 602 -9.19 -41.10 35.80
N ILE A 603 -9.42 -41.43 37.10
CA ILE A 603 -9.52 -40.42 38.16
C ILE A 603 -8.32 -39.46 38.09
N LEU A 604 -8.60 -38.21 37.80
CA LEU A 604 -7.62 -37.15 37.57
C LEU A 604 -7.61 -36.16 38.77
N PRO A 605 -6.54 -36.09 39.55
CA PRO A 605 -6.42 -35.12 40.63
C PRO A 605 -6.18 -33.73 40.04
N VAL A 606 -6.88 -32.72 40.55
CA VAL A 606 -6.82 -31.32 40.08
C VAL A 606 -6.82 -30.35 41.25
N TYR A 607 -6.33 -29.13 40.99
CA TYR A 607 -6.41 -28.00 41.91
C TYR A 607 -7.44 -27.03 41.37
N LEU A 608 -8.45 -26.66 42.16
CA LEU A 608 -9.48 -25.68 41.72
C LEU A 608 -9.07 -24.25 42.04
N ASP A 609 -9.44 -23.32 41.17
CA ASP A 609 -9.18 -21.88 41.36
C ASP A 609 -9.93 -21.32 42.58
N GLU A 610 -11.07 -21.88 42.96
CA GLU A 610 -11.81 -21.55 44.18
C GLU A 610 -11.11 -21.99 45.48
N GLY A 611 -10.01 -22.74 45.33
CA GLY A 611 -9.21 -23.27 46.40
C GLY A 611 -9.53 -24.76 46.72
N GLY A 612 -8.46 -25.48 47.04
CA GLY A 612 -8.55 -26.91 47.40
C GLY A 612 -8.24 -27.87 46.27
N THR A 613 -8.22 -29.15 46.59
CA THR A 613 -8.03 -30.26 45.66
C THR A 613 -9.34 -30.94 45.38
N ALA A 614 -9.53 -31.36 44.13
CA ALA A 614 -10.66 -32.13 43.67
C ALA A 614 -10.19 -33.28 42.80
N VAL A 615 -11.11 -34.11 42.36
CA VAL A 615 -10.86 -35.13 41.34
C VAL A 615 -11.89 -34.98 40.24
N LEU A 616 -11.42 -35.13 38.99
CA LEU A 616 -12.30 -35.34 37.86
C LEU A 616 -12.41 -36.85 37.62
N THR A 617 -13.63 -37.30 37.31
CA THR A 617 -13.93 -38.74 37.12
C THR A 617 -14.00 -39.08 35.65
N PRO A 618 -13.81 -40.39 35.30
CA PRO A 618 -13.92 -40.82 33.91
C PRO A 618 -15.21 -40.37 33.23
N GLY A 619 -15.08 -39.85 32.03
CA GLY A 619 -16.16 -39.29 31.23
C GLY A 619 -16.38 -37.79 31.38
N GLU A 620 -15.82 -37.15 32.41
CA GLU A 620 -15.82 -35.66 32.48
C GLU A 620 -14.94 -35.06 31.41
N LYS A 621 -15.32 -33.86 30.94
CA LYS A 621 -14.65 -33.17 29.85
C LYS A 621 -14.04 -31.86 30.33
N LEU A 622 -12.87 -31.58 29.83
CA LEU A 622 -12.17 -30.32 30.10
C LEU A 622 -11.54 -29.73 28.83
N LEU A 623 -11.49 -28.42 28.77
CA LEU A 623 -10.81 -27.65 27.76
C LEU A 623 -9.58 -27.01 28.41
N LEU A 624 -8.41 -27.19 27.80
CA LEU A 624 -7.19 -26.54 28.28
C LEU A 624 -7.20 -25.05 27.90
N THR A 625 -6.80 -24.19 28.84
CA THR A 625 -6.83 -22.73 28.67
C THR A 625 -5.44 -22.09 28.64
N GLY A 626 -4.42 -22.77 29.19
CA GLY A 626 -3.06 -22.26 29.22
C GLY A 626 -2.15 -23.08 30.14
N THR A 627 -0.93 -22.57 30.35
CA THR A 627 0.08 -23.17 31.22
C THR A 627 0.96 -22.11 31.90
N ASP A 628 1.59 -22.46 33.01
CA ASP A 628 2.71 -21.72 33.61
C ASP A 628 4.04 -22.51 33.52
N GLY A 629 4.06 -23.56 32.69
CA GLY A 629 5.19 -24.46 32.51
C GLY A 629 5.23 -25.66 33.48
N GLN A 630 4.53 -25.59 34.61
CA GLN A 630 4.39 -26.70 35.61
C GLN A 630 2.95 -27.14 35.76
N ASN A 631 2.01 -26.21 35.61
CA ASN A 631 0.59 -26.47 35.72
C ASN A 631 -0.07 -26.14 34.39
N THR A 632 -0.93 -27.05 33.92
CA THR A 632 -1.80 -26.81 32.78
C THR A 632 -3.18 -26.39 33.29
N PHE A 633 -3.66 -25.23 32.90
CA PHE A 633 -4.96 -24.70 33.31
C PHE A 633 -6.08 -25.22 32.45
N PHE A 634 -7.25 -25.43 33.06
CA PHE A 634 -8.40 -26.00 32.38
C PHE A 634 -9.71 -25.33 32.78
N ARG A 635 -10.73 -25.52 31.95
CA ARG A 635 -12.13 -25.29 32.24
C ARG A 635 -12.96 -26.50 31.86
N THR A 636 -13.79 -27.01 32.77
CA THR A 636 -14.73 -28.12 32.48
C THR A 636 -15.97 -27.61 31.72
N ASP A 637 -16.76 -28.49 31.15
CA ASP A 637 -18.01 -28.19 30.47
C ASP A 637 -19.08 -27.61 31.42
N ASP A 638 -19.05 -27.99 32.72
CA ASP A 638 -19.90 -27.45 33.78
C ASP A 638 -19.37 -26.12 34.40
N GLY A 639 -18.24 -25.58 33.86
CA GLY A 639 -17.72 -24.26 34.18
C GLY A 639 -16.70 -24.18 35.34
N ARG A 640 -16.34 -25.32 35.99
CA ARG A 640 -15.26 -25.34 36.99
C ARG A 640 -13.92 -25.00 36.29
N THR A 641 -13.07 -24.18 36.95
CA THR A 641 -11.72 -23.86 36.53
C THR A 641 -10.69 -24.35 37.52
N GLY A 642 -9.48 -24.63 37.02
CA GLY A 642 -8.40 -25.11 37.86
C GLY A 642 -7.15 -25.49 37.10
N SER A 643 -6.27 -26.26 37.71
CA SER A 643 -5.02 -26.68 37.12
C SER A 643 -4.70 -28.15 37.37
N ILE A 644 -3.97 -28.75 36.44
CA ILE A 644 -3.35 -30.03 36.52
C ILE A 644 -1.86 -29.86 36.68
N ARG A 645 -1.28 -30.41 37.74
CA ARG A 645 0.16 -30.34 37.91
C ARG A 645 0.85 -31.42 37.11
N LEU A 646 1.82 -31.03 36.30
CA LEU A 646 2.61 -31.90 35.45
C LEU A 646 4.06 -31.91 35.91
N GLU A 647 4.73 -33.04 35.81
CA GLU A 647 6.14 -33.20 36.10
C GLU A 647 6.83 -33.83 34.87
N TYR A 648 7.91 -33.20 34.42
CA TYR A 648 8.69 -33.70 33.28
C TYR A 648 9.49 -34.93 33.68
N ASP A 649 9.41 -36.01 32.94
CA ASP A 649 10.08 -37.29 33.26
C ASP A 649 11.57 -37.35 32.93
N GLY A 650 12.07 -36.32 32.20
CA GLY A 650 13.47 -36.25 31.75
C GLY A 650 13.77 -37.00 30.45
N GLU A 651 12.82 -37.73 29.89
CA GLU A 651 12.95 -38.53 28.66
C GLU A 651 12.05 -38.02 27.52
N GLY A 652 11.35 -36.90 27.71
CA GLY A 652 10.50 -36.27 26.67
C GLY A 652 9.00 -36.35 26.99
N GLY A 653 8.60 -36.99 28.11
CA GLY A 653 7.22 -37.15 28.52
C GLY A 653 6.81 -36.35 29.75
N TRP A 654 5.52 -36.19 29.96
CA TRP A 654 4.95 -35.55 31.14
C TRP A 654 4.18 -36.55 31.97
N THR A 655 4.25 -36.37 33.28
CA THR A 655 3.59 -37.27 34.24
C THR A 655 2.68 -36.48 35.20
N ILE A 656 1.62 -37.16 35.62
CA ILE A 656 0.72 -36.71 36.69
C ILE A 656 0.91 -37.69 37.86
N ASN A 657 1.47 -37.18 38.98
CA ASN A 657 1.82 -38.00 40.13
C ASN A 657 2.70 -39.24 39.78
N GLY A 658 3.64 -39.06 38.84
CA GLY A 658 4.59 -40.12 38.43
C GLY A 658 4.03 -41.14 37.46
N GLU A 659 2.84 -40.95 36.93
CA GLU A 659 2.24 -41.79 35.89
C GLU A 659 2.07 -40.96 34.59
N SER A 660 2.32 -41.59 33.42
CA SER A 660 2.22 -40.91 32.13
C SER A 660 0.87 -40.20 31.95
N GLU A 661 0.91 -38.98 31.48
CA GLU A 661 -0.29 -38.13 31.22
C GLU A 661 -1.30 -38.82 30.30
N GLU A 662 -0.84 -39.60 29.32
CA GLU A 662 -1.68 -40.35 28.39
C GLU A 662 -2.66 -41.32 29.07
N ASN A 663 -2.31 -41.83 30.26
CA ASN A 663 -3.16 -42.75 30.99
C ASN A 663 -4.40 -42.09 31.61
N PHE A 664 -4.43 -40.79 31.70
CA PHE A 664 -5.52 -40.03 32.34
C PHE A 664 -6.61 -39.58 31.37
N PHE A 665 -6.36 -39.68 30.06
CA PHE A 665 -7.29 -39.23 29.05
C PHE A 665 -7.57 -40.29 28.00
N GLU A 666 -8.74 -40.24 27.37
CA GLU A 666 -9.10 -41.18 26.30
C GLU A 666 -8.20 -40.99 25.06
N MET A 667 -7.83 -39.77 24.75
CA MET A 667 -6.94 -39.41 23.66
C MET A 667 -6.35 -38.04 23.95
N LEU A 668 -5.07 -37.85 23.69
CA LEU A 668 -4.40 -36.55 23.68
C LEU A 668 -4.13 -36.12 22.23
N PRO A 669 -4.37 -34.83 21.88
CA PRO A 669 -4.21 -34.31 20.54
C PRO A 669 -2.75 -33.99 20.25
N TYR A 670 -1.91 -35.01 20.02
CA TYR A 670 -0.56 -34.77 19.54
C TYR A 670 -0.56 -34.54 18.03
N VAL A 671 0.07 -33.45 17.59
CA VAL A 671 0.36 -33.14 16.19
C VAL A 671 1.86 -33.38 15.99
N GLY A 672 2.21 -34.32 15.10
CA GLY A 672 3.58 -34.67 14.76
C GLY A 672 3.94 -34.27 13.34
#